data_f7702bad486f065d89e2cd67d9e01ba2
#
_entry.id   f7702bad486f065d89e2cd67d9e01ba2
#
_cell.length_a   1.000
_cell.length_b   1.000
_cell.length_c   1.000
_cell.angle_alpha   90.00
_cell.angle_beta   90.00
_cell.angle_gamma   90.00
#
_symmetry.space_group_name_H-M   'P 1'
#
loop_
_entity.id
_entity.type
_entity.pdbx_description
1 polymer ?
#
loop_
_entity_poly.entity_id
_entity_poly.type
_entity_poly.pdbx_seq_one_letter_code
_entity_poly.pdbx_strand_id
1 'polypeptide(L)'
;MAKKERKYIRIRGASEHNLKHIDVDIPRDEFVVLTGLSGSGKSSLAFDTIYAEGQRRYMESLSSYARQFLGQMEKPNVEKIEGLSPAISIDQKSTNRNPRSTVGTVTEIYDYFRLLYARIGIPHCPNCGKEIKKQTVDQMVDQIMKLPERTRIQLLAPVVRGRKGEHQKLFEQAKRSGYVRVQVDGNTYELTEEIKLDKNKKHNIEIVVDRLVVKEGIEKRLTDSIENVLELSNGLLMVDIIDGETMQFSQSFSCPDCGISIDEIEPRSFSFNNPFGACPECFGLGYKMEFDEELMIPDKRLSLAEGAIQVMGWQSSTDKKSFTYAILKALSEEYGFSLDTPYKELPAEVRNMLIHGTNGRPVKVYYKGQRGEGVYDIAFEGLIKNVERRYRETGSDTMKQQYEEFMRITPCKCCGGQRLKKESLAVTVSGKNIYEITAMSIRNLDAYLKEMELTEQQHLIGDRVLKEIRARVGFLMDVGLDYLSLSRATGSLSGGEAQRIRLATQIGSGLVGVAYILDEPSIGLHQRDNDKLLNSLKGLKDLGNTLIVVEHDEDTMRAADYIVDIGPGAGEHGGEVIATGTAEEIMKNKNSITGAYLSGRIKIPVPKERRKPTGFITVKGARENNLKLSLIHISE
;
A
#
# COMPACT_ATOMS: atom_id res chain seq x y z
N MET A 1 30.09 -41.21 -4.37
CA MET A 1 29.59 -39.94 -4.89
C MET A 1 30.79 -39.12 -5.35
N ALA A 2 30.88 -38.78 -6.64
CA ALA A 2 31.97 -37.95 -7.16
C ALA A 2 31.88 -36.56 -6.49
N LYS A 3 32.98 -36.07 -5.91
CA LYS A 3 33.08 -34.72 -5.37
C LYS A 3 32.76 -33.74 -6.51
N LYS A 4 31.61 -33.03 -6.44
CA LYS A 4 31.24 -31.97 -7.37
C LYS A 4 32.34 -30.92 -7.27
N GLU A 5 33.00 -30.59 -8.37
CA GLU A 5 34.04 -29.55 -8.38
C GLU A 5 33.42 -28.24 -7.94
N ARG A 6 33.91 -27.66 -6.82
CA ARG A 6 33.40 -26.40 -6.27
C ARG A 6 33.66 -25.25 -7.25
N LYS A 7 32.64 -24.52 -7.64
CA LYS A 7 32.76 -23.27 -8.39
C LYS A 7 32.85 -22.12 -7.41
N TYR A 8 33.63 -21.10 -7.74
CA TYR A 8 33.87 -19.96 -6.85
C TYR A 8 33.52 -18.64 -7.53
N ILE A 9 33.05 -17.68 -6.74
CA ILE A 9 33.11 -16.26 -7.03
C ILE A 9 34.50 -15.82 -6.56
N ARG A 10 35.37 -15.43 -7.50
CA ARG A 10 36.75 -15.02 -7.21
C ARG A 10 36.84 -13.52 -7.26
N ILE A 11 37.16 -12.91 -6.13
CA ILE A 11 37.30 -11.47 -5.95
C ILE A 11 38.77 -11.18 -5.76
N ARG A 12 39.28 -10.18 -6.50
CA ARG A 12 40.70 -9.76 -6.45
C ARG A 12 40.76 -8.26 -6.32
N GLY A 13 41.58 -7.79 -5.35
CA GLY A 13 41.86 -6.39 -5.16
C GLY A 13 40.66 -5.55 -4.75
N ALA A 14 39.74 -6.05 -3.93
CA ALA A 14 38.59 -5.28 -3.47
C ALA A 14 39.02 -4.19 -2.48
N SER A 15 38.69 -2.93 -2.80
CA SER A 15 39.18 -1.73 -2.09
C SER A 15 38.07 -0.72 -1.80
N GLU A 16 36.78 -1.15 -1.77
CA GLU A 16 35.67 -0.28 -1.41
C GLU A 16 35.74 0.13 0.06
N HIS A 17 35.50 1.41 0.32
CA HIS A 17 35.53 2.01 1.66
C HIS A 17 36.78 1.66 2.46
N ASN A 18 36.62 0.81 3.50
CA ASN A 18 37.72 0.42 4.37
C ASN A 18 38.39 -0.92 3.98
N LEU A 19 38.01 -1.54 2.86
CA LEU A 19 38.63 -2.79 2.40
C LEU A 19 40.07 -2.54 1.95
N LYS A 20 41.00 -3.38 2.40
CA LYS A 20 42.45 -3.22 2.20
C LYS A 20 42.95 -4.07 1.03
N HIS A 21 42.42 -3.83 -0.17
CA HIS A 21 42.85 -4.53 -1.40
C HIS A 21 42.82 -6.05 -1.25
N ILE A 22 41.65 -6.56 -0.76
CA ILE A 22 41.50 -7.95 -0.36
C ILE A 22 41.22 -8.89 -1.53
N ASP A 23 41.77 -10.10 -1.41
CA ASP A 23 41.46 -11.26 -2.25
C ASP A 23 40.64 -12.26 -1.47
N VAL A 24 39.51 -12.72 -2.05
CA VAL A 24 38.69 -13.75 -1.44
C VAL A 24 37.99 -14.62 -2.47
N ASP A 25 37.92 -15.91 -2.19
CA ASP A 25 37.17 -16.90 -2.98
C ASP A 25 35.93 -17.35 -2.21
N ILE A 26 34.74 -17.07 -2.73
CA ILE A 26 33.44 -17.41 -2.14
C ILE A 26 32.84 -18.58 -2.93
N PRO A 27 32.53 -19.72 -2.30
CA PRO A 27 31.93 -20.85 -3.01
C PRO A 27 30.52 -20.50 -3.52
N ARG A 28 30.22 -20.97 -4.74
CA ARG A 28 28.90 -20.84 -5.37
C ARG A 28 27.99 -21.97 -4.97
N ASP A 29 26.69 -21.70 -5.04
CA ASP A 29 25.63 -22.67 -4.75
C ASP A 29 25.68 -23.17 -3.30
N GLU A 30 26.24 -22.34 -2.39
CA GLU A 30 26.40 -22.61 -0.96
C GLU A 30 25.85 -21.45 -0.13
N PHE A 31 25.60 -21.73 1.16
CA PHE A 31 25.22 -20.75 2.15
C PHE A 31 26.48 -20.19 2.82
N VAL A 32 26.83 -18.95 2.48
CA VAL A 32 28.02 -18.26 2.92
C VAL A 32 27.67 -17.15 3.90
N VAL A 33 28.34 -17.10 5.04
CA VAL A 33 28.17 -16.01 6.04
C VAL A 33 29.41 -15.14 6.04
N LEU A 34 29.19 -13.81 5.90
CA LEU A 34 30.22 -12.78 6.14
C LEU A 34 30.06 -12.29 7.57
N THR A 35 31.06 -12.46 8.38
CA THR A 35 31.06 -12.10 9.80
C THR A 35 32.23 -11.22 10.18
N GLY A 36 32.26 -10.72 11.43
CA GLY A 36 33.28 -9.82 11.95
C GLY A 36 32.68 -8.66 12.75
N LEU A 37 33.49 -7.81 13.32
CA LEU A 37 33.06 -6.66 14.12
C LEU A 37 32.23 -5.66 13.30
N SER A 38 31.37 -4.87 13.98
CA SER A 38 30.67 -3.77 13.31
C SER A 38 31.69 -2.77 12.74
N GLY A 39 31.49 -2.33 11.48
CA GLY A 39 32.44 -1.46 10.78
C GLY A 39 33.70 -2.15 10.26
N SER A 40 33.79 -3.50 10.28
CA SER A 40 34.96 -4.23 9.77
C SER A 40 35.05 -4.30 8.24
N GLY A 41 34.01 -3.92 7.49
CA GLY A 41 33.98 -3.96 6.02
C GLY A 41 33.09 -5.05 5.42
N LYS A 42 32.28 -5.76 6.22
CA LYS A 42 31.35 -6.81 5.74
C LYS A 42 30.38 -6.30 4.68
N SER A 43 29.69 -5.20 4.98
CA SER A 43 28.71 -4.60 4.07
C SER A 43 29.40 -4.01 2.83
N SER A 44 30.62 -3.46 2.98
CA SER A 44 31.42 -2.97 1.84
C SER A 44 31.77 -4.10 0.86
N LEU A 45 32.08 -5.30 1.38
CA LEU A 45 32.32 -6.47 0.51
C LEU A 45 30.99 -6.99 -0.09
N ALA A 46 29.94 -7.17 0.73
CA ALA A 46 28.68 -7.77 0.30
C ALA A 46 27.90 -6.89 -0.69
N PHE A 47 27.65 -5.63 -0.31
CA PHE A 47 26.75 -4.73 -1.03
C PHE A 47 27.50 -3.81 -1.98
N ASP A 48 28.54 -3.12 -1.50
CA ASP A 48 29.22 -2.11 -2.30
C ASP A 48 30.19 -2.72 -3.32
N THR A 49 30.60 -3.98 -3.13
CA THR A 49 31.47 -4.70 -4.07
C THR A 49 30.72 -5.79 -4.86
N ILE A 50 30.22 -6.85 -4.19
CA ILE A 50 29.65 -8.03 -4.88
C ILE A 50 28.31 -7.69 -5.54
N TYR A 51 27.38 -7.13 -4.77
CA TYR A 51 26.07 -6.77 -5.29
C TYR A 51 26.17 -5.67 -6.35
N ALA A 52 26.93 -4.61 -6.08
CA ALA A 52 27.11 -3.49 -7.00
C ALA A 52 27.66 -3.95 -8.36
N GLU A 53 28.67 -4.80 -8.39
CA GLU A 53 29.21 -5.35 -9.63
C GLU A 53 28.23 -6.31 -10.33
N GLY A 54 27.48 -7.12 -9.57
CA GLY A 54 26.45 -7.99 -10.12
C GLY A 54 25.33 -7.21 -10.80
N GLN A 55 24.85 -6.14 -10.17
CA GLN A 55 23.86 -5.22 -10.74
C GLN A 55 24.41 -4.47 -11.95
N ARG A 56 25.63 -3.96 -11.87
CA ARG A 56 26.27 -3.25 -12.98
C ARG A 56 26.34 -4.13 -14.24
N ARG A 57 26.78 -5.39 -14.11
CA ARG A 57 26.84 -6.34 -15.23
C ARG A 57 25.47 -6.68 -15.78
N TYR A 58 24.49 -6.83 -14.91
CA TYR A 58 23.11 -7.06 -15.33
C TYR A 58 22.60 -5.86 -16.15
N MET A 59 22.78 -4.64 -15.65
CA MET A 59 22.39 -3.41 -16.34
C MET A 59 23.09 -3.26 -17.69
N GLU A 60 24.38 -3.62 -17.80
CA GLU A 60 25.12 -3.59 -19.06
C GLU A 60 24.58 -4.58 -20.09
N SER A 61 24.00 -5.69 -19.65
CA SER A 61 23.37 -6.68 -20.54
C SER A 61 22.03 -6.20 -21.14
N LEU A 62 21.41 -5.15 -20.58
CA LEU A 62 20.16 -4.60 -21.07
C LEU A 62 20.33 -3.74 -22.33
N SER A 63 19.24 -3.53 -23.05
CA SER A 63 19.24 -2.67 -24.24
C SER A 63 19.66 -1.22 -23.90
N SER A 64 20.24 -0.51 -24.88
CA SER A 64 20.63 0.90 -24.72
C SER A 64 19.46 1.80 -24.27
N TYR A 65 18.25 1.50 -24.73
CA TYR A 65 17.04 2.20 -24.32
C TYR A 65 16.73 1.99 -22.84
N ALA A 66 16.76 0.75 -22.34
CA ALA A 66 16.52 0.45 -20.92
C ALA A 66 17.56 1.12 -20.01
N ARG A 67 18.84 1.15 -20.42
CA ARG A 67 19.93 1.81 -19.67
C ARG A 67 19.75 3.32 -19.53
N GLN A 68 19.13 4.01 -20.49
CA GLN A 68 18.83 5.45 -20.38
C GLN A 68 17.86 5.78 -19.26
N PHE A 69 16.92 4.88 -18.93
CA PHE A 69 15.95 5.09 -17.85
C PHE A 69 16.47 4.69 -16.47
N LEU A 70 17.34 3.67 -16.42
CA LEU A 70 17.81 3.09 -15.16
C LEU A 70 19.09 3.77 -14.63
N GLY A 71 19.75 4.60 -15.45
CA GLY A 71 21.00 5.27 -15.11
C GLY A 71 22.25 4.38 -15.28
N GLN A 72 23.41 5.00 -15.21
CA GLN A 72 24.70 4.27 -15.18
C GLN A 72 25.08 4.02 -13.73
N MET A 73 25.44 2.78 -13.40
CA MET A 73 26.03 2.45 -12.11
C MET A 73 27.54 2.60 -12.17
N GLU A 74 28.13 3.21 -11.16
CA GLU A 74 29.58 3.31 -11.05
C GLU A 74 30.17 1.90 -10.84
N LYS A 75 31.38 1.69 -11.41
CA LYS A 75 32.10 0.44 -11.20
C LYS A 75 32.68 0.46 -9.79
N PRO A 76 32.42 -0.58 -8.97
CA PRO A 76 33.04 -0.67 -7.65
C PRO A 76 34.58 -0.74 -7.75
N ASN A 77 35.24 -0.28 -6.70
CA ASN A 77 36.70 -0.28 -6.61
C ASN A 77 37.22 -1.70 -6.35
N VAL A 78 37.26 -2.48 -7.39
CA VAL A 78 37.74 -3.87 -7.41
C VAL A 78 38.48 -4.14 -8.72
N GLU A 79 39.59 -4.85 -8.65
CA GLU A 79 40.34 -5.18 -9.87
C GLU A 79 39.57 -6.17 -10.74
N LYS A 80 39.11 -7.27 -10.15
CA LYS A 80 38.45 -8.35 -10.89
C LYS A 80 37.49 -9.15 -10.02
N ILE A 81 36.30 -9.46 -10.57
CA ILE A 81 35.37 -10.46 -10.02
C ILE A 81 35.03 -11.47 -11.12
N GLU A 82 35.31 -12.75 -10.87
CA GLU A 82 34.97 -13.86 -11.76
C GLU A 82 33.90 -14.75 -11.14
N GLY A 83 33.11 -15.44 -11.98
CA GLY A 83 32.11 -16.41 -11.54
C GLY A 83 30.87 -15.80 -10.87
N LEU A 84 30.68 -14.48 -10.93
CA LEU A 84 29.52 -13.82 -10.35
C LEU A 84 28.24 -14.11 -11.12
N SER A 85 27.22 -14.56 -10.41
CA SER A 85 25.84 -14.73 -10.92
C SER A 85 25.08 -13.40 -10.86
N PRO A 86 23.92 -13.29 -11.54
CA PRO A 86 22.99 -12.18 -11.28
C PRO A 86 22.73 -12.05 -9.78
N ALA A 87 22.81 -10.83 -9.25
CA ALA A 87 22.77 -10.59 -7.82
C ALA A 87 21.46 -9.88 -7.42
N ILE A 88 20.85 -10.31 -6.31
CA ILE A 88 19.66 -9.71 -5.70
C ILE A 88 20.01 -9.34 -4.26
N SER A 89 19.75 -8.10 -3.89
CA SER A 89 19.93 -7.59 -2.53
C SER A 89 18.63 -7.61 -1.75
N ILE A 90 18.69 -8.04 -0.50
CA ILE A 90 17.61 -7.97 0.49
C ILE A 90 18.15 -7.20 1.70
N ASP A 91 18.12 -5.87 1.58
CA ASP A 91 18.59 -4.96 2.60
C ASP A 91 17.51 -4.58 3.63
N GLN A 92 17.91 -3.97 4.74
CA GLN A 92 17.04 -3.53 5.82
C GLN A 92 16.45 -2.12 5.60
N LYS A 93 17.07 -1.29 4.74
CA LYS A 93 16.88 0.16 4.72
C LYS A 93 15.65 0.68 3.97
N SER A 94 14.99 -0.08 3.11
CA SER A 94 13.92 0.44 2.26
C SER A 94 12.52 0.11 2.80
N THR A 95 11.98 0.96 3.66
CA THR A 95 10.54 0.99 3.91
C THR A 95 9.84 1.72 2.77
N ASN A 96 8.97 1.01 2.06
CA ASN A 96 8.14 1.63 1.03
C ASN A 96 7.12 2.57 1.69
N ARG A 97 7.27 3.88 1.47
CA ARG A 97 6.38 4.91 2.04
C ARG A 97 5.07 5.10 1.26
N ASN A 98 4.83 4.31 0.23
CA ASN A 98 3.59 4.42 -0.54
C ASN A 98 2.38 3.99 0.34
N PRO A 99 1.42 4.88 0.64
CA PRO A 99 0.29 4.58 1.52
C PRO A 99 -0.67 3.52 0.96
N ARG A 100 -0.57 3.23 -0.34
CA ARG A 100 -1.37 2.18 -0.99
C ARG A 100 -0.72 0.80 -0.96
N SER A 101 0.59 0.73 -0.69
CA SER A 101 1.29 -0.56 -0.58
C SER A 101 0.89 -1.32 0.68
N THR A 102 0.56 -2.59 0.51
CA THR A 102 0.24 -3.53 1.61
C THR A 102 1.11 -4.77 1.51
N VAL A 103 1.18 -5.55 2.58
CA VAL A 103 1.85 -6.86 2.55
C VAL A 103 1.36 -7.70 1.37
N GLY A 104 0.04 -7.77 1.16
CA GLY A 104 -0.55 -8.54 0.05
C GLY A 104 -0.14 -8.07 -1.34
N THR A 105 0.06 -6.74 -1.54
CA THR A 105 0.48 -6.23 -2.86
C THR A 105 1.97 -6.40 -3.11
N VAL A 106 2.81 -6.31 -2.08
CA VAL A 106 4.27 -6.51 -2.22
C VAL A 106 4.61 -7.98 -2.43
N THR A 107 3.84 -8.90 -1.84
CA THR A 107 4.01 -10.34 -2.01
C THR A 107 3.29 -10.89 -3.23
N GLU A 108 2.59 -10.06 -4.01
CA GLU A 108 1.74 -10.41 -5.15
C GLU A 108 0.54 -11.31 -4.77
N ILE A 109 0.40 -11.73 -3.51
CA ILE A 109 -0.70 -12.61 -3.07
C ILE A 109 -2.06 -11.95 -3.34
N TYR A 110 -2.14 -10.62 -3.19
CA TYR A 110 -3.37 -9.88 -3.47
C TYR A 110 -3.78 -9.95 -4.93
N ASP A 111 -2.85 -10.00 -5.88
CA ASP A 111 -3.14 -10.12 -7.31
C ASP A 111 -3.71 -11.51 -7.65
N TYR A 112 -3.23 -12.56 -6.99
CA TYR A 112 -3.82 -13.88 -7.09
C TYR A 112 -5.23 -13.93 -6.48
N PHE A 113 -5.48 -13.27 -5.35
CA PHE A 113 -6.84 -13.15 -4.81
C PHE A 113 -7.78 -12.39 -5.74
N ARG A 114 -7.33 -11.30 -6.35
CA ARG A 114 -8.13 -10.57 -7.35
C ARG A 114 -8.54 -11.48 -8.51
N LEU A 115 -7.60 -12.31 -8.99
CA LEU A 115 -7.87 -13.29 -10.04
C LEU A 115 -8.86 -14.36 -9.55
N LEU A 116 -8.66 -14.89 -8.35
CA LEU A 116 -9.54 -15.90 -7.75
C LEU A 116 -10.98 -15.39 -7.65
N TYR A 117 -11.18 -14.21 -7.03
CA TYR A 117 -12.49 -13.61 -6.85
C TYR A 117 -13.18 -13.27 -8.18
N ALA A 118 -12.42 -12.87 -9.19
CA ALA A 118 -12.97 -12.61 -10.52
C ALA A 118 -13.41 -13.88 -11.25
N ARG A 119 -12.80 -15.04 -10.92
CA ARG A 119 -13.07 -16.31 -11.64
C ARG A 119 -14.11 -17.20 -10.95
N ILE A 120 -14.08 -17.26 -9.61
CA ILE A 120 -14.95 -18.17 -8.84
C ILE A 120 -15.81 -17.45 -7.79
N GLY A 121 -15.70 -16.13 -7.69
CA GLY A 121 -16.48 -15.33 -6.74
C GLY A 121 -17.98 -15.34 -7.06
N ILE A 122 -18.79 -15.42 -6.03
CA ILE A 122 -20.25 -15.35 -6.11
C ILE A 122 -20.67 -13.93 -5.76
N PRO A 123 -21.25 -13.16 -6.68
CA PRO A 123 -21.71 -11.81 -6.40
C PRO A 123 -23.02 -11.80 -5.62
N HIS A 124 -23.12 -10.86 -4.70
CA HIS A 124 -24.31 -10.61 -3.91
C HIS A 124 -24.74 -9.15 -4.07
N CYS A 125 -26.02 -8.89 -3.84
CA CYS A 125 -26.53 -7.53 -3.85
C CYS A 125 -25.96 -6.73 -2.67
N PRO A 126 -25.28 -5.58 -2.89
CA PRO A 126 -24.73 -4.78 -1.80
C PRO A 126 -25.77 -4.21 -0.85
N ASN A 127 -27.05 -4.18 -1.26
CA ASN A 127 -28.15 -3.65 -0.44
C ASN A 127 -28.91 -4.72 0.34
N CYS A 128 -29.27 -5.85 -0.29
CA CYS A 128 -30.09 -6.89 0.34
C CYS A 128 -29.34 -8.19 0.63
N GLY A 129 -28.09 -8.35 0.17
CA GLY A 129 -27.27 -9.53 0.41
C GLY A 129 -27.64 -10.77 -0.39
N LYS A 130 -28.70 -10.74 -1.22
CA LYS A 130 -29.09 -11.89 -2.05
C LYS A 130 -28.07 -12.14 -3.15
N GLU A 131 -27.83 -13.42 -3.48
CA GLU A 131 -27.03 -13.81 -4.62
C GLU A 131 -27.58 -13.19 -5.91
N ILE A 132 -26.69 -12.62 -6.71
CA ILE A 132 -27.07 -11.99 -7.98
C ILE A 132 -26.76 -12.96 -9.12
N LYS A 133 -27.82 -13.19 -9.94
CA LYS A 133 -27.71 -13.99 -11.16
C LYS A 133 -27.81 -13.09 -12.38
N LYS A 134 -27.39 -13.62 -13.54
CA LYS A 134 -27.59 -12.95 -14.83
C LYS A 134 -29.05 -12.62 -15.03
N GLN A 135 -29.38 -11.38 -15.41
CA GLN A 135 -30.75 -11.02 -15.81
C GLN A 135 -31.03 -11.52 -17.22
N THR A 136 -32.19 -12.13 -17.39
CA THR A 136 -32.72 -12.43 -18.73
C THR A 136 -33.37 -11.19 -19.33
N VAL A 137 -33.48 -11.16 -20.65
CA VAL A 137 -34.17 -10.07 -21.38
C VAL A 137 -35.59 -9.89 -20.85
N ASP A 138 -36.31 -11.00 -20.60
CA ASP A 138 -37.67 -10.97 -20.04
C ASP A 138 -37.73 -10.24 -18.69
N GLN A 139 -36.79 -10.51 -17.80
CA GLN A 139 -36.71 -9.83 -16.50
C GLN A 139 -36.43 -8.32 -16.64
N MET A 140 -35.65 -7.91 -17.64
CA MET A 140 -35.40 -6.50 -17.92
C MET A 140 -36.69 -5.82 -18.43
N VAL A 141 -37.40 -6.48 -19.36
CA VAL A 141 -38.70 -6.01 -19.88
C VAL A 141 -39.71 -5.85 -18.74
N ASP A 142 -39.85 -6.87 -17.88
CA ASP A 142 -40.77 -6.82 -16.75
C ASP A 142 -40.47 -5.66 -15.79
N GLN A 143 -39.19 -5.33 -15.57
CA GLN A 143 -38.82 -4.22 -14.70
C GLN A 143 -39.11 -2.86 -15.36
N ILE A 144 -38.84 -2.71 -16.64
CA ILE A 144 -39.13 -1.47 -17.38
C ILE A 144 -40.64 -1.25 -17.49
N MET A 145 -41.43 -2.31 -17.68
CA MET A 145 -42.88 -2.24 -17.74
C MET A 145 -43.56 -1.91 -16.39
N LYS A 146 -42.83 -1.99 -15.27
CA LYS A 146 -43.33 -1.51 -13.96
C LYS A 146 -43.26 0.01 -13.79
N LEU A 147 -42.57 0.71 -14.69
CA LEU A 147 -42.56 2.19 -14.69
C LEU A 147 -44.00 2.73 -14.93
N PRO A 148 -44.32 3.93 -14.44
CA PRO A 148 -45.60 4.55 -14.66
C PRO A 148 -45.96 4.64 -16.16
N GLU A 149 -47.23 4.45 -16.47
CA GLU A 149 -47.72 4.59 -17.83
C GLU A 149 -47.44 5.98 -18.38
N ARG A 150 -47.06 6.09 -19.66
CA ARG A 150 -46.59 7.30 -20.37
C ARG A 150 -45.19 7.81 -19.98
N THR A 151 -44.44 7.08 -19.17
CA THR A 151 -43.03 7.39 -18.93
C THR A 151 -42.25 7.35 -20.24
N ARG A 152 -41.49 8.41 -20.55
CA ARG A 152 -40.63 8.48 -21.73
C ARG A 152 -39.25 7.92 -21.37
N ILE A 153 -38.78 6.94 -22.13
CA ILE A 153 -37.48 6.28 -21.90
C ILE A 153 -36.64 6.29 -23.16
N GLN A 154 -35.33 6.31 -23.00
CA GLN A 154 -34.35 6.05 -24.08
C GLN A 154 -33.54 4.81 -23.71
N LEU A 155 -33.38 3.92 -24.66
CA LEU A 155 -32.53 2.74 -24.52
C LEU A 155 -31.13 3.08 -25.06
N LEU A 156 -30.14 2.99 -24.18
CA LEU A 156 -28.77 3.40 -24.44
C LEU A 156 -27.84 2.18 -24.39
N ALA A 157 -26.98 2.05 -25.39
CA ALA A 157 -25.91 1.05 -25.43
C ALA A 157 -24.57 1.70 -25.02
N PRO A 158 -24.03 1.43 -23.83
CA PRO A 158 -22.75 1.95 -23.38
C PRO A 158 -21.59 1.24 -24.09
N VAL A 159 -21.01 1.90 -25.12
CA VAL A 159 -19.94 1.33 -25.97
C VAL A 159 -18.54 1.77 -25.58
N VAL A 160 -18.40 2.93 -24.92
CA VAL A 160 -17.14 3.40 -24.33
C VAL A 160 -17.37 3.81 -22.87
N ARG A 161 -16.53 3.33 -21.98
CA ARG A 161 -16.63 3.63 -20.56
C ARG A 161 -15.25 4.01 -20.00
N GLY A 162 -15.09 5.30 -19.66
CA GLY A 162 -13.91 5.85 -19.04
C GLY A 162 -12.61 5.67 -19.84
N ARG A 163 -12.67 5.67 -21.19
CA ARG A 163 -11.50 5.52 -22.06
C ARG A 163 -11.12 6.86 -22.69
N LYS A 164 -9.80 7.10 -22.79
CA LYS A 164 -9.25 8.26 -23.51
C LYS A 164 -9.31 8.03 -25.02
N GLY A 165 -9.52 9.08 -25.77
CA GLY A 165 -9.51 9.04 -27.24
C GLY A 165 -10.56 9.95 -27.88
N GLU A 166 -10.41 10.23 -29.16
CA GLU A 166 -11.36 11.01 -29.94
C GLU A 166 -12.55 10.18 -30.46
N HIS A 167 -12.44 8.84 -30.46
CA HIS A 167 -13.46 7.84 -30.80
C HIS A 167 -14.16 8.05 -32.17
N GLN A 168 -13.55 8.74 -33.14
CA GLN A 168 -14.13 9.06 -34.43
C GLN A 168 -14.60 7.83 -35.22
N LYS A 169 -13.81 6.76 -35.20
CA LYS A 169 -14.18 5.49 -35.87
C LYS A 169 -15.48 4.89 -35.31
N LEU A 170 -15.71 5.04 -34.01
CA LEU A 170 -16.93 4.57 -33.38
C LEU A 170 -18.15 5.35 -33.87
N PHE A 171 -18.04 6.67 -33.93
CA PHE A 171 -19.14 7.53 -34.44
C PHE A 171 -19.46 7.23 -35.89
N GLU A 172 -18.42 7.03 -36.74
CA GLU A 172 -18.64 6.62 -38.14
C GLU A 172 -19.30 5.26 -38.25
N GLN A 173 -18.90 4.30 -37.43
CA GLN A 173 -19.50 2.96 -37.41
C GLN A 173 -20.95 3.01 -36.93
N ALA A 174 -21.27 3.73 -35.86
CA ALA A 174 -22.63 3.92 -35.37
C ALA A 174 -23.52 4.57 -36.44
N LYS A 175 -23.01 5.60 -37.13
CA LYS A 175 -23.71 6.26 -38.25
C LYS A 175 -23.97 5.32 -39.43
N ARG A 176 -22.98 4.49 -39.81
CA ARG A 176 -23.14 3.47 -40.86
C ARG A 176 -24.17 2.40 -40.51
N SER A 177 -24.27 2.06 -39.22
CA SER A 177 -25.25 1.11 -38.69
C SER A 177 -26.68 1.71 -38.56
N GLY A 178 -26.87 2.98 -38.96
CA GLY A 178 -28.18 3.62 -39.02
C GLY A 178 -28.61 4.31 -37.70
N TYR A 179 -27.76 4.39 -36.71
CA TYR A 179 -28.05 5.15 -35.48
C TYR A 179 -27.95 6.66 -35.77
N VAL A 180 -28.80 7.43 -35.09
CA VAL A 180 -28.95 8.88 -35.32
C VAL A 180 -28.28 9.69 -34.22
N ARG A 181 -28.25 9.16 -32.97
CA ARG A 181 -27.81 9.91 -31.81
C ARG A 181 -26.89 9.09 -30.91
N VAL A 182 -25.99 9.82 -30.27
CA VAL A 182 -25.13 9.30 -29.19
C VAL A 182 -25.19 10.26 -28.01
N GLN A 183 -25.00 9.71 -26.83
CA GLN A 183 -24.77 10.48 -25.62
C GLN A 183 -23.26 10.41 -25.29
N VAL A 184 -22.64 11.55 -25.04
CA VAL A 184 -21.23 11.64 -24.67
C VAL A 184 -21.13 12.44 -23.37
N ASP A 185 -20.61 11.82 -22.34
CA ASP A 185 -20.45 12.42 -21.01
C ASP A 185 -21.76 13.07 -20.50
N GLY A 186 -22.91 12.42 -20.77
CA GLY A 186 -24.25 12.87 -20.39
C GLY A 186 -24.91 13.85 -21.36
N ASN A 187 -24.21 14.31 -22.41
CA ASN A 187 -24.76 15.22 -23.42
C ASN A 187 -25.14 14.47 -24.69
N THR A 188 -26.33 14.73 -25.22
CA THR A 188 -26.79 14.11 -26.46
C THR A 188 -26.32 14.87 -27.69
N TYR A 189 -25.74 14.16 -28.65
CA TYR A 189 -25.26 14.68 -29.93
C TYR A 189 -25.92 13.93 -31.09
N GLU A 190 -26.15 14.63 -32.22
CA GLU A 190 -26.56 13.98 -33.46
C GLU A 190 -25.31 13.49 -34.23
N LEU A 191 -25.34 12.25 -34.71
CA LEU A 191 -24.24 11.67 -35.51
C LEU A 191 -24.07 12.33 -36.88
N THR A 192 -24.97 13.27 -37.24
CA THR A 192 -24.83 14.15 -38.42
C THR A 192 -23.85 15.28 -38.20
N GLU A 193 -23.63 15.66 -36.93
CA GLU A 193 -22.72 16.73 -36.52
C GLU A 193 -21.29 16.20 -36.33
N GLU A 194 -20.30 17.10 -36.42
CA GLU A 194 -18.90 16.76 -36.11
C GLU A 194 -18.67 16.77 -34.59
N ILE A 195 -18.52 15.59 -34.00
CA ILE A 195 -18.28 15.44 -32.57
C ILE A 195 -16.77 15.43 -32.29
N LYS A 196 -16.25 16.51 -31.68
CA LYS A 196 -14.82 16.63 -31.31
C LYS A 196 -14.62 16.35 -29.82
N LEU A 197 -13.86 15.31 -29.49
CA LEU A 197 -13.53 14.95 -28.16
C LEU A 197 -12.04 15.17 -27.85
N ASP A 198 -11.73 15.49 -26.62
CA ASP A 198 -10.34 15.65 -26.14
C ASP A 198 -9.68 14.29 -25.97
N LYS A 199 -8.68 13.99 -26.79
CA LYS A 199 -7.92 12.73 -26.77
C LYS A 199 -7.28 12.40 -25.42
N ASN A 200 -7.07 13.38 -24.56
CA ASN A 200 -6.41 13.20 -23.25
C ASN A 200 -7.40 13.00 -22.10
N LYS A 201 -8.68 13.29 -22.32
CA LYS A 201 -9.75 13.08 -21.34
C LYS A 201 -10.37 11.70 -21.47
N LYS A 202 -10.90 11.19 -20.39
CA LYS A 202 -11.70 9.97 -20.39
C LYS A 202 -13.13 10.32 -20.72
N HIS A 203 -13.71 9.57 -21.66
CA HIS A 203 -15.08 9.77 -22.13
C HIS A 203 -15.93 8.53 -21.88
N ASN A 204 -17.23 8.74 -21.65
CA ASN A 204 -18.26 7.74 -21.72
C ASN A 204 -19.11 8.02 -22.96
N ILE A 205 -19.40 6.97 -23.73
CA ILE A 205 -20.18 7.11 -24.98
C ILE A 205 -21.24 6.02 -24.99
N GLU A 206 -22.49 6.42 -25.10
CA GLU A 206 -23.66 5.58 -25.21
C GLU A 206 -24.36 5.83 -26.54
N ILE A 207 -24.68 4.76 -27.29
CA ILE A 207 -25.49 4.85 -28.52
C ILE A 207 -26.96 4.84 -28.12
N VAL A 208 -27.75 5.81 -28.59
CA VAL A 208 -29.20 5.84 -28.41
C VAL A 208 -29.82 4.89 -29.44
N VAL A 209 -30.29 3.72 -28.97
CA VAL A 209 -30.84 2.67 -29.85
C VAL A 209 -32.33 2.89 -30.15
N ASP A 210 -33.13 3.18 -29.11
CA ASP A 210 -34.55 3.45 -29.28
C ASP A 210 -35.08 4.45 -28.25
N ARG A 211 -36.18 5.10 -28.59
CA ARG A 211 -36.95 6.00 -27.71
C ARG A 211 -38.39 5.51 -27.64
N LEU A 212 -38.85 5.18 -26.46
CA LEU A 212 -40.13 4.56 -26.22
C LEU A 212 -40.93 5.33 -25.17
N VAL A 213 -42.23 5.12 -25.22
CA VAL A 213 -43.16 5.55 -24.15
C VAL A 213 -43.74 4.29 -23.55
N VAL A 214 -43.61 4.12 -22.25
CA VAL A 214 -44.13 2.95 -21.52
C VAL A 214 -45.66 2.95 -21.64
N LYS A 215 -46.18 1.92 -22.24
CA LYS A 215 -47.62 1.65 -22.39
C LYS A 215 -47.85 0.16 -22.63
N GLU A 216 -49.03 -0.33 -22.38
CA GLU A 216 -49.42 -1.71 -22.68
C GLU A 216 -49.24 -2.03 -24.19
N GLY A 217 -48.68 -3.20 -24.48
CA GLY A 217 -48.47 -3.71 -25.85
C GLY A 217 -47.16 -3.30 -26.52
N ILE A 218 -46.22 -2.68 -25.80
CA ILE A 218 -44.88 -2.36 -26.35
C ILE A 218 -43.85 -3.46 -26.11
N GLU A 219 -44.18 -4.53 -25.37
CA GLU A 219 -43.28 -5.55 -24.86
C GLU A 219 -42.42 -6.14 -25.98
N LYS A 220 -43.03 -6.51 -27.11
CA LYS A 220 -42.27 -7.08 -28.24
C LYS A 220 -41.25 -6.11 -28.81
N ARG A 221 -41.61 -4.85 -29.04
CA ARG A 221 -40.70 -3.84 -29.54
C ARG A 221 -39.59 -3.53 -28.51
N LEU A 222 -39.97 -3.50 -27.22
CA LEU A 222 -39.02 -3.29 -26.13
C LEU A 222 -38.01 -4.44 -26.08
N THR A 223 -38.46 -5.70 -26.21
CA THR A 223 -37.58 -6.89 -26.27
C THR A 223 -36.60 -6.78 -27.43
N ASP A 224 -37.06 -6.54 -28.65
CA ASP A 224 -36.24 -6.42 -29.84
C ASP A 224 -35.18 -5.28 -29.67
N SER A 225 -35.61 -4.16 -29.08
CA SER A 225 -34.71 -3.03 -28.84
C SER A 225 -33.68 -3.33 -27.75
N ILE A 226 -34.05 -4.03 -26.67
CA ILE A 226 -33.12 -4.47 -25.60
C ILE A 226 -32.09 -5.44 -26.15
N GLU A 227 -32.48 -6.44 -26.95
CA GLU A 227 -31.55 -7.38 -27.58
C GLU A 227 -30.52 -6.66 -28.42
N ASN A 228 -30.94 -5.69 -29.23
CA ASN A 228 -30.01 -4.86 -30.01
C ASN A 228 -29.05 -4.04 -29.13
N VAL A 229 -29.53 -3.48 -28.03
CA VAL A 229 -28.67 -2.76 -27.07
C VAL A 229 -27.62 -3.70 -26.45
N LEU A 230 -28.06 -4.89 -26.02
CA LEU A 230 -27.20 -5.87 -25.34
C LEU A 230 -26.12 -6.42 -26.29
N GLU A 231 -26.46 -6.61 -27.57
CA GLU A 231 -25.49 -7.01 -28.60
C GLU A 231 -24.42 -5.93 -28.82
N LEU A 232 -24.81 -4.66 -28.94
CA LEU A 232 -23.90 -3.52 -29.14
C LEU A 232 -22.99 -3.25 -27.96
N SER A 233 -23.47 -3.47 -26.75
CA SER A 233 -22.81 -3.08 -25.50
C SER A 233 -22.13 -4.25 -24.77
N ASN A 234 -22.11 -5.45 -25.38
CA ASN A 234 -21.66 -6.68 -24.73
C ASN A 234 -22.44 -7.01 -23.44
N GLY A 235 -23.76 -6.91 -23.50
CA GLY A 235 -24.64 -7.34 -22.43
C GLY A 235 -25.01 -6.27 -21.39
N LEU A 236 -24.79 -5.00 -21.69
CA LEU A 236 -25.16 -3.88 -20.82
C LEU A 236 -26.31 -3.05 -21.46
N LEU A 237 -27.29 -2.68 -20.65
CA LEU A 237 -28.39 -1.81 -21.04
C LEU A 237 -28.49 -0.66 -20.05
N MET A 238 -28.53 0.57 -20.55
CA MET A 238 -28.93 1.74 -19.78
C MET A 238 -30.29 2.23 -20.28
N VAL A 239 -31.20 2.46 -19.36
CA VAL A 239 -32.53 3.02 -19.63
C VAL A 239 -32.59 4.39 -18.98
N ASP A 240 -32.47 5.42 -19.78
CA ASP A 240 -32.56 6.79 -19.35
C ASP A 240 -34.02 7.25 -19.32
N ILE A 241 -34.51 7.60 -18.14
CA ILE A 241 -35.88 8.11 -17.96
C ILE A 241 -35.78 9.62 -18.15
N ILE A 242 -36.46 10.14 -19.18
CA ILE A 242 -36.48 11.58 -19.45
C ILE A 242 -37.11 12.30 -18.26
N ASP A 243 -36.35 13.21 -17.64
CA ASP A 243 -36.69 13.92 -16.40
C ASP A 243 -36.68 13.05 -15.14
N GLY A 244 -36.01 11.87 -15.17
CA GLY A 244 -35.88 10.93 -14.05
C GLY A 244 -34.51 10.34 -13.87
N GLU A 245 -34.43 9.27 -13.10
CA GLU A 245 -33.15 8.55 -12.87
C GLU A 245 -32.86 7.51 -13.96
N THR A 246 -31.61 7.30 -14.28
CA THR A 246 -31.18 6.28 -15.26
C THR A 246 -31.13 4.90 -14.59
N MET A 247 -31.83 3.92 -15.16
CA MET A 247 -31.75 2.51 -14.76
C MET A 247 -30.63 1.81 -15.54
N GLN A 248 -29.90 0.94 -14.87
CA GLN A 248 -28.86 0.11 -15.50
C GLN A 248 -29.19 -1.36 -15.35
N PHE A 249 -29.05 -2.11 -16.43
CA PHE A 249 -29.27 -3.55 -16.49
C PHE A 249 -28.04 -4.24 -17.07
N SER A 250 -27.83 -5.49 -16.63
CA SER A 250 -26.75 -6.30 -17.18
C SER A 250 -27.20 -7.73 -17.38
N GLN A 251 -26.92 -8.31 -18.53
CA GLN A 251 -27.11 -9.75 -18.73
C GLN A 251 -26.24 -10.57 -17.78
N SER A 252 -25.23 -9.94 -17.15
CA SER A 252 -24.29 -10.64 -16.32
C SER A 252 -24.72 -10.74 -14.86
N PHE A 253 -25.08 -9.60 -14.21
CA PHE A 253 -25.38 -9.61 -12.76
C PHE A 253 -26.35 -8.50 -12.35
N SER A 254 -27.56 -8.84 -11.93
CA SER A 254 -28.50 -7.85 -11.37
C SER A 254 -29.37 -8.43 -10.25
N CYS A 255 -29.77 -7.58 -9.32
CA CYS A 255 -30.65 -7.94 -8.22
C CYS A 255 -32.14 -7.70 -8.62
N PRO A 256 -32.99 -8.73 -8.65
CA PRO A 256 -34.36 -8.56 -9.05
C PRO A 256 -35.18 -7.71 -8.07
N ASP A 257 -34.82 -7.68 -6.77
CA ASP A 257 -35.55 -6.96 -5.74
C ASP A 257 -35.12 -5.49 -5.61
N CYS A 258 -33.84 -5.21 -5.76
CA CYS A 258 -33.26 -3.87 -5.56
C CYS A 258 -33.07 -3.11 -6.87
N GLY A 259 -33.18 -3.75 -8.04
CA GLY A 259 -32.96 -3.16 -9.34
C GLY A 259 -31.47 -2.75 -9.61
N ILE A 260 -30.56 -3.17 -8.75
CA ILE A 260 -29.13 -2.85 -8.91
C ILE A 260 -28.50 -3.81 -9.89
N SER A 261 -27.77 -3.26 -10.87
CA SER A 261 -26.93 -4.00 -11.79
C SER A 261 -25.46 -3.81 -11.41
N ILE A 262 -24.72 -4.92 -11.34
CA ILE A 262 -23.28 -4.89 -11.11
C ILE A 262 -22.58 -5.12 -12.45
N ASP A 263 -21.55 -4.30 -12.72
CA ASP A 263 -20.71 -4.46 -13.89
C ASP A 263 -20.01 -5.82 -13.90
N GLU A 264 -19.51 -6.22 -15.05
CA GLU A 264 -18.73 -7.45 -15.20
C GLU A 264 -17.60 -7.52 -14.17
N ILE A 265 -17.55 -8.66 -13.47
CA ILE A 265 -16.58 -8.89 -12.41
C ILE A 265 -15.25 -9.30 -13.03
N GLU A 266 -14.31 -8.37 -13.03
CA GLU A 266 -12.95 -8.55 -13.54
C GLU A 266 -11.91 -8.39 -12.40
N PRO A 267 -10.67 -8.86 -12.58
CA PRO A 267 -9.64 -8.65 -11.56
C PRO A 267 -9.41 -7.17 -11.19
N ARG A 268 -9.68 -6.23 -12.12
CA ARG A 268 -9.61 -4.78 -11.83
C ARG A 268 -10.69 -4.30 -10.87
N SER A 269 -11.83 -4.98 -10.79
CA SER A 269 -12.92 -4.65 -9.86
C SER A 269 -12.51 -4.82 -8.39
N PHE A 270 -11.50 -5.63 -8.12
CA PHE A 270 -10.94 -5.85 -6.78
C PHE A 270 -9.65 -5.06 -6.52
N SER A 271 -9.26 -4.15 -7.42
CA SER A 271 -8.06 -3.33 -7.23
C SER A 271 -8.40 -2.01 -6.56
N PHE A 272 -7.90 -1.79 -5.37
CA PHE A 272 -8.00 -0.49 -4.70
C PHE A 272 -7.08 0.59 -5.29
N ASN A 273 -6.16 0.22 -6.21
CA ASN A 273 -5.33 1.15 -6.97
C ASN A 273 -5.94 1.52 -8.33
N ASN A 274 -7.11 0.98 -8.66
CA ASN A 274 -7.80 1.23 -9.91
C ASN A 274 -9.17 1.87 -9.62
N PRO A 275 -9.58 2.94 -10.33
CA PRO A 275 -10.88 3.59 -10.14
C PRO A 275 -12.09 2.67 -10.29
N PHE A 276 -11.96 1.53 -11.01
CA PHE A 276 -13.03 0.55 -11.17
C PHE A 276 -13.37 -0.17 -9.88
N GLY A 277 -12.37 -0.45 -9.02
CA GLY A 277 -12.56 -1.18 -7.77
C GLY A 277 -12.43 -0.31 -6.52
N ALA A 278 -11.70 0.80 -6.59
CA ALA A 278 -11.44 1.67 -5.46
C ALA A 278 -12.69 2.37 -4.93
N CYS A 279 -12.81 2.50 -3.63
CA CYS A 279 -13.83 3.33 -2.99
C CYS A 279 -13.78 4.76 -3.55
N PRO A 280 -14.91 5.33 -4.03
CA PRO A 280 -14.93 6.64 -4.68
C PRO A 280 -14.59 7.81 -3.74
N GLU A 281 -14.78 7.66 -2.42
CA GLU A 281 -14.48 8.70 -1.45
C GLU A 281 -13.02 8.77 -1.01
N CYS A 282 -12.39 7.61 -0.73
CA CYS A 282 -11.00 7.55 -0.27
C CYS A 282 -10.02 7.14 -1.36
N PHE A 283 -10.49 6.92 -2.58
CA PHE A 283 -9.67 6.50 -3.72
C PHE A 283 -8.75 5.30 -3.43
N GLY A 284 -9.27 4.35 -2.64
CA GLY A 284 -8.56 3.12 -2.29
C GLY A 284 -7.58 3.23 -1.12
N LEU A 285 -7.53 4.36 -0.42
CA LEU A 285 -6.68 4.52 0.77
C LEU A 285 -7.27 3.79 1.99
N GLY A 286 -8.60 3.70 2.10
CA GLY A 286 -9.30 3.12 3.24
C GLY A 286 -9.45 4.08 4.42
N TYR A 287 -8.81 5.23 4.39
CA TYR A 287 -8.87 6.24 5.43
C TYR A 287 -8.92 7.64 4.83
N LYS A 288 -9.29 8.60 5.65
CA LYS A 288 -9.18 10.04 5.36
C LYS A 288 -8.27 10.67 6.40
N MET A 289 -7.48 11.64 5.98
CA MET A 289 -6.75 12.53 6.86
C MET A 289 -7.59 13.80 7.01
N GLU A 290 -8.06 14.05 8.20
CA GLU A 290 -8.91 15.21 8.52
C GLU A 290 -8.24 16.01 9.64
N PHE A 291 -8.26 17.35 9.54
CA PHE A 291 -7.76 18.20 10.61
C PHE A 291 -8.59 17.99 11.88
N ASP A 292 -7.90 17.81 12.98
CA ASP A 292 -8.53 17.48 14.27
C ASP A 292 -8.43 18.66 15.24
N GLU A 293 -9.56 19.04 15.82
CA GLU A 293 -9.61 20.12 16.80
C GLU A 293 -8.66 19.89 17.98
N GLU A 294 -8.56 18.66 18.47
CA GLU A 294 -7.72 18.35 19.64
C GLU A 294 -6.24 18.43 19.35
N LEU A 295 -5.83 18.17 18.10
CA LEU A 295 -4.46 18.36 17.66
C LEU A 295 -4.14 19.83 17.39
N MET A 296 -5.10 20.60 16.87
CA MET A 296 -4.93 22.04 16.62
C MET A 296 -4.98 22.86 17.90
N ILE A 297 -5.72 22.39 18.92
CA ILE A 297 -5.91 23.03 20.24
C ILE A 297 -5.65 22.00 21.34
N PRO A 298 -4.38 21.62 21.56
CA PRO A 298 -4.03 20.50 22.45
C PRO A 298 -4.25 20.82 23.94
N ASP A 299 -4.05 22.07 24.36
CA ASP A 299 -4.33 22.51 25.74
C ASP A 299 -5.52 23.46 25.80
N LYS A 300 -6.69 22.88 26.04
CA LYS A 300 -7.94 23.62 26.15
C LYS A 300 -8.06 24.47 27.42
N ARG A 301 -7.06 24.41 28.34
CA ARG A 301 -6.98 25.29 29.54
C ARG A 301 -6.43 26.68 29.18
N LEU A 302 -5.67 26.75 28.09
CA LEU A 302 -5.17 28.05 27.60
C LEU A 302 -6.30 28.82 26.91
N SER A 303 -6.21 30.15 27.00
CA SER A 303 -7.05 31.06 26.25
C SER A 303 -6.50 31.29 24.83
N LEU A 304 -7.30 31.91 23.96
CA LEU A 304 -6.85 32.26 22.61
C LEU A 304 -5.69 33.27 22.66
N ALA A 305 -5.70 34.20 23.62
CA ALA A 305 -4.64 35.19 23.83
C ALA A 305 -3.35 34.54 24.38
N GLU A 306 -3.45 33.43 25.11
CA GLU A 306 -2.30 32.68 25.62
C GLU A 306 -1.76 31.67 24.60
N GLY A 307 -2.38 31.51 23.43
CA GLY A 307 -1.92 30.65 22.35
C GLY A 307 -2.50 29.24 22.39
N ALA A 308 -3.75 29.06 22.73
CA ALA A 308 -4.44 27.77 22.66
C ALA A 308 -4.37 27.16 21.26
N ILE A 309 -4.35 27.97 20.19
CA ILE A 309 -4.26 27.53 18.81
C ILE A 309 -2.80 27.33 18.43
N GLN A 310 -2.40 26.06 18.24
CA GLN A 310 -1.02 25.68 17.93
C GLN A 310 -0.77 25.49 16.43
N VAL A 311 -1.82 25.40 15.63
CA VAL A 311 -1.69 25.11 14.20
C VAL A 311 -0.98 26.23 13.45
N MET A 312 -0.16 25.85 12.50
CA MET A 312 0.68 26.73 11.71
C MET A 312 -0.13 27.83 11.02
N GLY A 313 0.39 29.05 11.09
CA GLY A 313 -0.22 30.27 10.58
C GLY A 313 -1.22 30.93 11.54
N TRP A 314 -1.51 30.30 12.70
CA TRP A 314 -2.31 30.86 13.79
C TRP A 314 -1.53 31.05 15.09
N GLN A 315 -0.27 30.63 15.13
CA GLN A 315 0.64 30.80 16.29
C GLN A 315 0.88 32.26 16.66
N SER A 316 0.75 33.18 15.69
CA SER A 316 0.83 34.63 15.93
C SER A 316 -0.44 35.23 16.60
N SER A 317 -1.41 34.40 16.98
CA SER A 317 -2.61 34.82 17.72
C SER A 317 -2.30 35.48 19.07
N THR A 318 -1.14 35.21 19.64
CA THR A 318 -0.64 35.86 20.87
C THR A 318 -0.04 37.23 20.64
N ASP A 319 0.36 37.56 19.42
CA ASP A 319 0.91 38.88 19.08
C ASP A 319 -0.22 39.86 18.72
N LYS A 320 -0.47 40.81 19.58
CA LYS A 320 -1.50 41.87 19.41
C LYS A 320 -1.35 42.72 18.15
N LYS A 321 -0.17 42.67 17.50
CA LYS A 321 0.08 43.36 16.22
C LYS A 321 -0.16 42.49 15.01
N SER A 322 -0.43 41.21 15.20
CA SER A 322 -0.67 40.29 14.09
C SER A 322 -2.06 40.45 13.48
N PHE A 323 -2.16 40.13 12.19
CA PHE A 323 -3.45 40.09 11.49
C PHE A 323 -4.37 39.00 12.05
N THR A 324 -3.79 37.86 12.47
CA THR A 324 -4.49 36.75 13.12
C THR A 324 -5.17 37.18 14.42
N TYR A 325 -4.45 37.95 15.26
CA TYR A 325 -5.03 38.53 16.49
C TYR A 325 -6.17 39.49 16.16
N ALA A 326 -6.01 40.35 15.14
CA ALA A 326 -7.05 41.27 14.72
C ALA A 326 -8.34 40.56 14.27
N ILE A 327 -8.22 39.42 13.58
CA ILE A 327 -9.38 38.59 13.23
C ILE A 327 -10.05 38.03 14.49
N LEU A 328 -9.29 37.45 15.41
CA LEU A 328 -9.84 36.88 16.65
C LEU A 328 -10.50 37.95 17.52
N LYS A 329 -9.91 39.16 17.57
CA LYS A 329 -10.48 40.32 18.28
C LYS A 329 -11.82 40.74 17.67
N ALA A 330 -11.89 40.85 16.34
CA ALA A 330 -13.14 41.18 15.66
C ALA A 330 -14.24 40.15 15.92
N LEU A 331 -13.88 38.86 15.90
CA LEU A 331 -14.81 37.78 16.25
C LEU A 331 -15.26 37.86 17.70
N SER A 332 -14.35 38.21 18.64
CA SER A 332 -14.69 38.33 20.06
C SER A 332 -15.66 39.47 20.32
N GLU A 333 -15.51 40.61 19.63
CA GLU A 333 -16.41 41.77 19.70
C GLU A 333 -17.79 41.47 19.10
N GLU A 334 -17.86 40.81 17.94
CA GLU A 334 -19.11 40.48 17.25
C GLU A 334 -19.92 39.39 17.95
N TYR A 335 -19.25 38.36 18.49
CA TYR A 335 -19.90 37.22 19.13
C TYR A 335 -19.91 37.29 20.66
N GLY A 336 -19.40 38.36 21.28
CA GLY A 336 -19.53 38.65 22.70
C GLY A 336 -18.76 37.70 23.62
N PHE A 337 -17.53 37.32 23.27
CA PHE A 337 -16.66 36.47 24.11
C PHE A 337 -15.30 37.17 24.37
N SER A 338 -14.60 36.77 25.43
CA SER A 338 -13.25 37.27 25.72
C SER A 338 -12.17 36.35 25.18
N LEU A 339 -11.12 36.93 24.61
CA LEU A 339 -9.93 36.20 24.16
C LEU A 339 -9.10 35.61 25.31
N ASP A 340 -9.28 36.16 26.55
CA ASP A 340 -8.60 35.70 27.75
C ASP A 340 -9.33 34.55 28.47
N THR A 341 -10.52 34.15 27.98
CA THR A 341 -11.27 33.02 28.52
C THR A 341 -10.63 31.72 28.06
N PRO A 342 -10.36 30.74 28.98
CA PRO A 342 -9.88 29.42 28.61
C PRO A 342 -10.77 28.78 27.53
N TYR A 343 -10.16 28.15 26.52
CA TYR A 343 -10.90 27.60 25.37
C TYR A 343 -12.03 26.63 25.78
N LYS A 344 -11.79 25.78 26.81
CA LYS A 344 -12.80 24.85 27.34
C LYS A 344 -14.04 25.55 27.93
N GLU A 345 -13.91 26.80 28.39
CA GLU A 345 -14.96 27.61 29.04
C GLU A 345 -15.72 28.48 28.06
N LEU A 346 -15.23 28.60 26.82
CA LEU A 346 -15.96 29.30 25.77
C LEU A 346 -17.30 28.59 25.47
N PRO A 347 -18.38 29.33 25.14
CA PRO A 347 -19.65 28.76 24.72
C PRO A 347 -19.47 27.80 23.55
N ALA A 348 -20.26 26.73 23.50
CA ALA A 348 -20.18 25.73 22.43
C ALA A 348 -20.36 26.32 21.03
N GLU A 349 -21.21 27.34 20.89
CA GLU A 349 -21.44 28.07 19.64
C GLU A 349 -20.18 28.81 19.17
N VAL A 350 -19.48 29.48 20.11
CA VAL A 350 -18.22 30.18 19.83
C VAL A 350 -17.14 29.18 19.41
N ARG A 351 -16.98 28.06 20.12
CA ARG A 351 -16.03 27.03 19.74
C ARG A 351 -16.33 26.45 18.34
N ASN A 352 -17.61 26.18 18.06
CA ASN A 352 -18.03 25.69 16.75
C ASN A 352 -17.75 26.73 15.64
N MET A 353 -18.00 28.00 15.91
CA MET A 353 -17.70 29.12 14.99
C MET A 353 -16.18 29.25 14.75
N LEU A 354 -15.34 29.12 15.78
CA LEU A 354 -13.89 29.13 15.63
C LEU A 354 -13.39 28.00 14.75
N ILE A 355 -13.95 26.80 14.89
CA ILE A 355 -13.56 25.61 14.13
C ILE A 355 -14.12 25.63 12.70
N HIS A 356 -15.42 25.92 12.52
CA HIS A 356 -16.12 25.76 11.25
C HIS A 356 -16.43 27.07 10.51
N GLY A 357 -16.23 28.22 11.16
CA GLY A 357 -16.39 29.57 10.58
C GLY A 357 -17.76 30.21 10.80
N THR A 358 -17.90 31.41 10.26
CA THR A 358 -19.09 32.28 10.42
C THR A 358 -20.20 31.98 9.41
N ASN A 359 -20.14 30.88 8.66
CA ASN A 359 -21.09 30.50 7.60
C ASN A 359 -21.31 31.63 6.56
N GLY A 360 -20.24 32.31 6.18
CA GLY A 360 -20.26 33.40 5.19
C GLY A 360 -20.67 34.78 5.72
N ARG A 361 -20.96 34.91 7.01
CA ARG A 361 -21.23 36.23 7.61
C ARG A 361 -19.93 37.03 7.77
N PRO A 362 -19.77 38.20 7.16
CA PRO A 362 -18.57 39.00 7.29
C PRO A 362 -18.50 39.69 8.67
N VAL A 363 -17.29 39.77 9.21
CA VAL A 363 -16.97 40.61 10.39
C VAL A 363 -16.00 41.69 9.98
N LYS A 364 -16.10 42.89 10.60
CA LYS A 364 -15.22 44.01 10.32
C LYS A 364 -13.94 43.91 11.12
N VAL A 365 -12.83 43.62 10.42
CA VAL A 365 -11.51 43.50 11.02
C VAL A 365 -10.74 44.79 10.85
N TYR A 366 -10.42 45.45 11.95
CA TYR A 366 -9.59 46.64 12.00
C TYR A 366 -8.13 46.20 12.18
N TYR A 367 -7.29 46.50 11.23
CA TYR A 367 -5.89 46.13 11.29
C TYR A 367 -4.95 47.27 10.95
N LYS A 368 -3.94 47.47 11.83
CA LYS A 368 -2.86 48.45 11.65
C LYS A 368 -1.56 47.68 11.43
N GLY A 369 -1.14 47.55 10.17
CA GLY A 369 0.10 46.91 9.77
C GLY A 369 1.21 47.92 9.45
N GLN A 370 2.38 47.40 9.07
CA GLN A 370 3.53 48.22 8.67
C GLN A 370 3.27 49.09 7.43
N ARG A 371 2.28 48.74 6.59
CA ARG A 371 1.93 49.43 5.33
C ARG A 371 0.70 50.35 5.45
N GLY A 372 0.15 50.54 6.64
CA GLY A 372 -1.02 51.42 6.89
C GLY A 372 -2.11 50.76 7.75
N GLU A 373 -3.17 51.53 7.97
CA GLU A 373 -4.37 51.08 8.68
C GLU A 373 -5.47 50.75 7.66
N GLY A 374 -6.25 49.68 7.89
CA GLY A 374 -7.35 49.29 7.02
C GLY A 374 -8.48 48.61 7.77
N VAL A 375 -9.67 48.67 7.20
CA VAL A 375 -10.83 47.91 7.65
C VAL A 375 -11.16 46.87 6.56
N TYR A 376 -11.28 45.62 6.96
CA TYR A 376 -11.53 44.52 6.07
C TYR A 376 -12.81 43.79 6.47
N ASP A 377 -13.71 43.59 5.53
CA ASP A 377 -14.88 42.75 5.74
C ASP A 377 -14.48 41.27 5.42
N ILE A 378 -14.34 40.46 6.49
CA ILE A 378 -13.83 39.07 6.37
C ILE A 378 -14.92 38.12 6.83
N ALA A 379 -15.36 37.23 5.93
CA ALA A 379 -16.13 36.06 6.31
C ALA A 379 -15.15 35.01 6.82
N PHE A 380 -15.07 34.83 8.14
CA PHE A 380 -14.15 33.85 8.73
C PHE A 380 -14.53 32.44 8.35
N GLU A 381 -13.65 31.75 7.64
CA GLU A 381 -13.89 30.39 7.09
C GLU A 381 -13.79 29.27 8.13
N GLY A 382 -13.30 29.58 9.34
CA GLY A 382 -13.01 28.59 10.39
C GLY A 382 -11.59 28.03 10.30
N LEU A 383 -11.09 27.52 11.42
CA LEU A 383 -9.73 26.99 11.51
C LEU A 383 -9.52 25.82 10.54
N ILE A 384 -10.43 24.85 10.51
CA ILE A 384 -10.30 23.66 9.66
C ILE A 384 -10.18 24.05 8.19
N LYS A 385 -11.14 24.80 7.65
CA LYS A 385 -11.13 25.18 6.24
C LYS A 385 -9.93 26.05 5.87
N ASN A 386 -9.52 26.96 6.77
CA ASN A 386 -8.35 27.81 6.56
C ASN A 386 -7.07 26.97 6.43
N VAL A 387 -6.88 26.00 7.33
CA VAL A 387 -5.70 25.14 7.33
C VAL A 387 -5.73 24.16 6.15
N GLU A 388 -6.90 23.59 5.81
CA GLU A 388 -7.07 22.78 4.61
C GLU A 388 -6.71 23.51 3.33
N ARG A 389 -7.14 24.75 3.19
CA ARG A 389 -6.80 25.60 2.04
C ARG A 389 -5.30 25.82 1.96
N ARG A 390 -4.66 26.19 3.06
CA ARG A 390 -3.20 26.40 3.13
C ARG A 390 -2.42 25.12 2.81
N TYR A 391 -2.86 23.97 3.31
CA TYR A 391 -2.28 22.66 3.01
C TYR A 391 -2.34 22.31 1.52
N ARG A 392 -3.46 22.66 0.85
CA ARG A 392 -3.61 22.42 -0.60
C ARG A 392 -2.78 23.40 -1.44
N GLU A 393 -2.66 24.64 -1.02
CA GLU A 393 -1.98 25.72 -1.76
C GLU A 393 -0.46 25.69 -1.59
N THR A 394 0.06 25.08 -0.52
CA THR A 394 1.51 25.03 -0.30
C THR A 394 2.21 24.08 -1.27
N GLY A 395 3.29 24.57 -1.91
CA GLY A 395 4.18 23.79 -2.76
C GLY A 395 5.33 23.11 -2.00
N SER A 396 5.48 23.34 -0.69
CA SER A 396 6.58 22.84 0.12
C SER A 396 6.20 21.55 0.83
N ASP A 397 6.95 20.48 0.57
CA ASP A 397 6.72 19.17 1.23
C ASP A 397 6.96 19.24 2.75
N THR A 398 7.92 20.04 3.20
CA THR A 398 8.17 20.28 4.63
C THR A 398 6.98 20.93 5.31
N MET A 399 6.38 21.94 4.67
CA MET A 399 5.18 22.60 5.18
C MET A 399 3.99 21.65 5.22
N LYS A 400 3.83 20.77 4.20
CA LYS A 400 2.77 19.76 4.20
C LYS A 400 2.92 18.80 5.38
N GLN A 401 4.14 18.30 5.62
CA GLN A 401 4.40 17.41 6.76
C GLN A 401 4.03 18.07 8.10
N GLN A 402 4.34 19.36 8.27
CA GLN A 402 3.98 20.08 9.48
C GLN A 402 2.46 20.27 9.66
N TYR A 403 1.70 20.44 8.55
CA TYR A 403 0.24 20.45 8.63
C TYR A 403 -0.33 19.06 8.94
N GLU A 404 0.29 17.99 8.43
CA GLU A 404 -0.13 16.61 8.67
C GLU A 404 -0.05 16.19 10.16
N GLU A 405 0.80 16.85 10.96
CA GLU A 405 0.86 16.65 12.41
C GLU A 405 -0.44 17.04 13.13
N PHE A 406 -1.25 17.92 12.51
CA PHE A 406 -2.56 18.34 13.01
C PHE A 406 -3.73 17.55 12.42
N MET A 407 -3.44 16.48 11.66
CA MET A 407 -4.45 15.61 11.06
C MET A 407 -4.57 14.30 11.84
N ARG A 408 -5.81 13.83 11.96
CA ARG A 408 -6.11 12.49 12.45
C ARG A 408 -6.48 11.60 11.27
N ILE A 409 -5.95 10.37 11.31
CA ILE A 409 -6.30 9.34 10.34
C ILE A 409 -7.57 8.66 10.84
N THR A 410 -8.66 8.82 10.09
CA THR A 410 -9.95 8.19 10.39
C THR A 410 -10.32 7.19 9.31
N PRO A 411 -10.90 6.02 9.66
CA PRO A 411 -11.40 5.09 8.63
C PRO A 411 -12.42 5.79 7.72
N CYS A 412 -12.32 5.55 6.42
CA CYS A 412 -13.26 6.11 5.46
C CYS A 412 -14.69 5.66 5.78
N LYS A 413 -15.62 6.58 5.97
CA LYS A 413 -17.01 6.29 6.33
C LYS A 413 -17.77 5.52 5.24
N CYS A 414 -17.43 5.73 3.97
CA CYS A 414 -18.06 5.06 2.84
C CYS A 414 -17.74 3.56 2.77
N CYS A 415 -16.44 3.20 2.89
CA CYS A 415 -16.00 1.82 2.79
C CYS A 415 -15.64 1.17 4.15
N GLY A 416 -15.79 1.86 5.27
CA GLY A 416 -15.43 1.35 6.59
C GLY A 416 -13.96 0.90 6.73
N GLY A 417 -13.05 1.50 5.97
CA GLY A 417 -11.64 1.11 5.94
C GLY A 417 -11.29 0.04 4.89
N GLN A 418 -12.27 -0.53 4.20
CA GLN A 418 -12.08 -1.69 3.33
C GLN A 418 -11.52 -1.37 1.93
N ARG A 419 -11.30 -0.09 1.58
CA ARG A 419 -10.64 0.42 0.37
C ARG A 419 -11.40 0.25 -0.94
N LEU A 420 -12.33 -0.71 -1.04
CA LEU A 420 -13.03 -1.08 -2.26
C LEU A 420 -14.46 -0.52 -2.29
N LYS A 421 -15.08 -0.54 -3.48
CA LYS A 421 -16.50 -0.26 -3.67
C LYS A 421 -17.36 -1.34 -3.01
N LYS A 422 -18.61 -0.99 -2.66
CA LYS A 422 -19.57 -1.91 -2.06
C LYS A 422 -19.88 -3.12 -2.95
N GLU A 423 -19.95 -2.91 -4.26
CA GLU A 423 -20.18 -3.94 -5.26
C GLU A 423 -19.05 -4.98 -5.29
N SER A 424 -17.80 -4.53 -5.19
CA SER A 424 -16.63 -5.41 -5.13
C SER A 424 -16.58 -6.19 -3.81
N LEU A 425 -16.96 -5.55 -2.71
CA LEU A 425 -17.04 -6.18 -1.38
C LEU A 425 -18.22 -7.14 -1.25
N ALA A 426 -19.23 -7.01 -2.09
CA ALA A 426 -20.37 -7.92 -2.13
C ALA A 426 -20.09 -9.24 -2.87
N VAL A 427 -18.90 -9.43 -3.43
CA VAL A 427 -18.46 -10.69 -4.04
C VAL A 427 -17.77 -11.54 -2.99
N THR A 428 -18.20 -12.80 -2.83
CA THR A 428 -17.65 -13.72 -1.83
C THR A 428 -17.12 -15.01 -2.46
N VAL A 429 -16.11 -15.59 -1.82
CA VAL A 429 -15.62 -16.95 -2.06
C VAL A 429 -15.67 -17.69 -0.74
N SER A 430 -16.35 -18.85 -0.70
CA SER A 430 -16.60 -19.58 0.56
C SER A 430 -17.12 -18.69 1.69
N GLY A 431 -18.08 -17.80 1.35
CA GLY A 431 -18.78 -16.93 2.31
C GLY A 431 -18.02 -15.69 2.78
N LYS A 432 -16.78 -15.41 2.29
CA LYS A 432 -16.00 -14.24 2.70
C LYS A 432 -15.61 -13.37 1.51
N ASN A 433 -15.64 -12.05 1.71
CA ASN A 433 -15.16 -11.11 0.72
C ASN A 433 -13.61 -10.97 0.75
N ILE A 434 -13.05 -10.34 -0.28
CA ILE A 434 -11.59 -10.21 -0.42
C ILE A 434 -10.94 -9.43 0.73
N TYR A 435 -11.62 -8.44 1.30
CA TYR A 435 -11.08 -7.69 2.43
C TYR A 435 -11.06 -8.53 3.71
N GLU A 436 -12.13 -9.26 4.01
CA GLU A 436 -12.21 -10.13 5.19
C GLU A 436 -11.10 -11.16 5.19
N ILE A 437 -10.81 -11.77 4.04
CA ILE A 437 -9.71 -12.73 3.90
C ILE A 437 -8.36 -12.06 4.10
N THR A 438 -8.14 -10.92 3.45
CA THR A 438 -6.83 -10.21 3.52
C THR A 438 -6.59 -9.53 4.87
N ALA A 439 -7.64 -9.28 5.66
CA ALA A 439 -7.55 -8.74 7.01
C ALA A 439 -7.22 -9.80 8.08
N MET A 440 -7.36 -11.08 7.75
CA MET A 440 -6.96 -12.18 8.66
C MET A 440 -5.46 -12.16 8.91
N SER A 441 -5.03 -12.66 10.07
CA SER A 441 -3.62 -13.01 10.25
C SER A 441 -3.22 -14.11 9.26
N ILE A 442 -1.96 -14.12 8.81
CA ILE A 442 -1.43 -15.12 7.89
C ILE A 442 -1.71 -16.55 8.39
N ARG A 443 -1.60 -16.77 9.71
CA ARG A 443 -1.94 -18.05 10.36
C ARG A 443 -3.40 -18.43 10.15
N ASN A 444 -4.32 -17.51 10.39
CA ASN A 444 -5.76 -17.76 10.23
C ASN A 444 -6.14 -17.89 8.75
N LEU A 445 -5.44 -17.15 7.88
CA LEU A 445 -5.60 -17.26 6.43
C LEU A 445 -5.16 -18.64 5.93
N ASP A 446 -4.02 -19.17 6.38
CA ASP A 446 -3.55 -20.51 6.02
C ASP A 446 -4.55 -21.60 6.45
N ALA A 447 -5.08 -21.50 7.68
CA ALA A 447 -6.12 -22.40 8.17
C ALA A 447 -7.40 -22.31 7.31
N TYR A 448 -7.89 -21.10 7.05
CA TYR A 448 -9.07 -20.86 6.22
C TYR A 448 -8.90 -21.42 4.80
N LEU A 449 -7.73 -21.24 4.16
CA LEU A 449 -7.45 -21.75 2.82
C LEU A 449 -7.45 -23.30 2.74
N LYS A 450 -7.14 -23.97 3.85
CA LYS A 450 -7.19 -25.43 3.97
C LYS A 450 -8.61 -25.97 4.16
N GLU A 451 -9.45 -25.21 4.87
CA GLU A 451 -10.83 -25.58 5.22
C GLU A 451 -11.87 -25.02 4.22
N MET A 452 -11.43 -24.28 3.20
CA MET A 452 -12.31 -23.62 2.24
C MET A 452 -13.16 -24.64 1.47
N GLU A 453 -14.47 -24.50 1.57
CA GLU A 453 -15.45 -25.30 0.82
C GLU A 453 -15.72 -24.67 -0.54
N LEU A 454 -15.46 -25.42 -1.61
CA LEU A 454 -15.66 -25.04 -3.00
C LEU A 454 -16.47 -26.10 -3.72
N THR A 455 -17.25 -25.69 -4.71
CA THR A 455 -17.93 -26.60 -5.63
C THR A 455 -16.95 -27.24 -6.61
N GLU A 456 -17.31 -28.36 -7.23
CA GLU A 456 -16.46 -29.02 -8.26
C GLU A 456 -16.06 -28.05 -9.38
N GLN A 457 -16.98 -27.20 -9.83
CA GLN A 457 -16.71 -26.19 -10.85
C GLN A 457 -15.71 -25.14 -10.37
N GLN A 458 -15.84 -24.68 -9.11
CA GLN A 458 -14.91 -23.74 -8.51
C GLN A 458 -13.51 -24.34 -8.34
N HIS A 459 -13.41 -25.63 -8.02
CA HIS A 459 -12.14 -26.36 -7.96
C HIS A 459 -11.49 -26.42 -9.34
N LEU A 460 -12.23 -26.81 -10.38
CA LEU A 460 -11.71 -26.91 -11.74
C LEU A 460 -11.07 -25.58 -12.22
N ILE A 461 -11.66 -24.46 -11.87
CA ILE A 461 -11.22 -23.11 -12.29
C ILE A 461 -10.15 -22.55 -11.33
N GLY A 462 -10.34 -22.74 -10.02
CA GLY A 462 -9.61 -22.02 -8.97
C GLY A 462 -8.35 -22.71 -8.44
N ASP A 463 -8.23 -24.04 -8.55
CA ASP A 463 -7.17 -24.80 -7.85
C ASP A 463 -5.75 -24.37 -8.20
N ARG A 464 -5.49 -24.00 -9.45
CA ARG A 464 -4.16 -23.50 -9.85
C ARG A 464 -3.81 -22.20 -9.14
N VAL A 465 -4.76 -21.28 -9.03
CA VAL A 465 -4.59 -19.99 -8.34
C VAL A 465 -4.45 -20.20 -6.83
N LEU A 466 -5.27 -21.08 -6.26
CA LEU A 466 -5.22 -21.45 -4.84
C LEU A 466 -3.88 -22.10 -4.46
N LYS A 467 -3.32 -22.94 -5.33
CA LYS A 467 -2.00 -23.53 -5.12
C LYS A 467 -0.92 -22.46 -4.97
N GLU A 468 -0.93 -21.46 -5.85
CA GLU A 468 0.01 -20.32 -5.79
C GLU A 468 -0.18 -19.47 -4.53
N ILE A 469 -1.44 -19.21 -4.15
CA ILE A 469 -1.75 -18.46 -2.92
C ILE A 469 -1.23 -19.23 -1.69
N ARG A 470 -1.55 -20.53 -1.58
CA ARG A 470 -1.11 -21.38 -0.47
C ARG A 470 0.40 -21.46 -0.34
N ALA A 471 1.10 -21.59 -1.47
CA ALA A 471 2.57 -21.62 -1.48
C ALA A 471 3.15 -20.29 -0.91
N ARG A 472 2.67 -19.14 -1.39
CA ARG A 472 3.15 -17.83 -0.94
C ARG A 472 2.79 -17.51 0.52
N VAL A 473 1.59 -17.92 0.94
CA VAL A 473 1.18 -17.82 2.35
C VAL A 473 2.08 -18.70 3.22
N GLY A 474 2.41 -19.91 2.77
CA GLY A 474 3.36 -20.80 3.43
C GLY A 474 4.73 -20.16 3.62
N PHE A 475 5.28 -19.49 2.60
CA PHE A 475 6.56 -18.78 2.73
C PHE A 475 6.54 -17.67 3.78
N LEU A 476 5.41 -16.94 3.92
CA LEU A 476 5.26 -15.95 5.00
C LEU A 476 5.20 -16.60 6.39
N MET A 477 4.60 -17.79 6.49
CA MET A 477 4.62 -18.59 7.72
C MET A 477 6.04 -19.04 8.08
N ASP A 478 6.79 -19.50 7.07
CA ASP A 478 8.14 -20.05 7.23
C ASP A 478 9.16 -18.99 7.68
N VAL A 479 8.97 -17.73 7.26
CA VAL A 479 9.83 -16.62 7.74
C VAL A 479 9.34 -15.99 9.06
N GLY A 480 8.36 -16.61 9.75
CA GLY A 480 7.89 -16.18 11.08
C GLY A 480 7.00 -14.92 11.05
N LEU A 481 6.28 -14.66 9.95
CA LEU A 481 5.37 -13.51 9.80
C LEU A 481 3.89 -13.91 9.92
N ASP A 482 3.60 -14.99 10.59
CA ASP A 482 2.27 -15.59 10.73
C ASP A 482 1.24 -14.71 11.45
N TYR A 483 1.69 -13.73 12.22
CA TYR A 483 0.86 -12.75 12.94
C TYR A 483 0.43 -11.55 12.11
N LEU A 484 1.10 -11.27 10.98
CA LEU A 484 0.74 -10.16 10.08
C LEU A 484 -0.56 -10.45 9.33
N SER A 485 -1.16 -9.41 8.75
CA SER A 485 -2.24 -9.53 7.77
C SER A 485 -1.80 -9.01 6.40
N LEU A 486 -2.41 -9.53 5.33
CA LEU A 486 -2.13 -9.07 3.96
C LEU A 486 -2.57 -7.61 3.72
N SER A 487 -3.58 -7.13 4.46
CA SER A 487 -4.08 -5.77 4.38
C SER A 487 -3.19 -4.74 5.09
N ARG A 488 -2.21 -5.18 5.89
CA ARG A 488 -1.32 -4.28 6.65
C ARG A 488 -0.49 -3.42 5.70
N ALA A 489 -0.49 -2.10 5.96
CA ALA A 489 0.28 -1.14 5.18
C ALA A 489 1.78 -1.34 5.36
N THR A 490 2.54 -1.32 4.25
CA THR A 490 4.00 -1.53 4.29
C THR A 490 4.75 -0.47 5.09
N GLY A 491 4.24 0.77 5.12
CA GLY A 491 4.84 1.84 5.93
C GLY A 491 4.75 1.65 7.44
N SER A 492 3.92 0.69 7.93
CA SER A 492 3.79 0.35 9.35
C SER A 492 4.68 -0.82 9.77
N LEU A 493 5.44 -1.39 8.85
CA LEU A 493 6.31 -2.54 9.12
C LEU A 493 7.63 -2.09 9.74
N SER A 494 8.16 -2.89 10.65
CA SER A 494 9.55 -2.76 11.09
C SER A 494 10.51 -3.15 9.96
N GLY A 495 11.77 -2.69 10.02
CA GLY A 495 12.79 -3.04 9.03
C GLY A 495 12.94 -4.56 8.84
N GLY A 496 12.99 -5.33 9.92
CA GLY A 496 13.07 -6.78 9.85
C GLY A 496 11.81 -7.46 9.25
N GLU A 497 10.59 -6.95 9.53
CA GLU A 497 9.37 -7.44 8.89
C GLU A 497 9.40 -7.20 7.38
N ALA A 498 9.78 -5.99 6.94
CA ALA A 498 9.86 -5.64 5.53
C ALA A 498 10.90 -6.51 4.79
N GLN A 499 12.04 -6.76 5.42
CA GLN A 499 13.10 -7.62 4.89
C GLN A 499 12.63 -9.07 4.72
N ARG A 500 11.97 -9.65 5.74
CA ARG A 500 11.44 -11.01 5.68
C ARG A 500 10.31 -11.17 4.64
N ILE A 501 9.49 -10.14 4.45
CA ILE A 501 8.49 -10.13 3.37
C ILE A 501 9.19 -10.22 2.00
N ARG A 502 10.26 -9.46 1.78
CA ARG A 502 11.04 -9.55 0.53
C ARG A 502 11.67 -10.93 0.37
N LEU A 503 12.24 -11.47 1.45
CA LEU A 503 12.80 -12.82 1.42
C LEU A 503 11.74 -13.85 1.02
N ALA A 504 10.56 -13.84 1.65
CA ALA A 504 9.45 -14.72 1.31
C ALA A 504 9.01 -14.56 -0.16
N THR A 505 8.98 -13.32 -0.67
CA THR A 505 8.65 -13.03 -2.08
C THR A 505 9.70 -13.61 -3.02
N GLN A 506 10.98 -13.51 -2.69
CA GLN A 506 12.06 -14.05 -3.50
C GLN A 506 12.09 -15.59 -3.51
N ILE A 507 11.83 -16.23 -2.37
CA ILE A 507 11.65 -17.68 -2.28
C ILE A 507 10.48 -18.11 -3.21
N GLY A 508 9.38 -17.36 -3.16
CA GLY A 508 8.20 -17.60 -4.00
C GLY A 508 8.42 -17.38 -5.50
N SER A 509 9.45 -16.62 -5.90
CA SER A 509 9.79 -16.41 -7.32
C SER A 509 10.38 -17.64 -7.99
N GLY A 510 10.92 -18.60 -7.21
CA GLY A 510 11.53 -19.84 -7.73
C GLY A 510 12.76 -19.62 -8.62
N LEU A 511 13.44 -18.45 -8.50
CA LEU A 511 14.63 -18.16 -9.29
C LEU A 511 15.77 -19.09 -8.90
N VAL A 512 16.54 -19.54 -9.90
CA VAL A 512 17.68 -20.44 -9.76
C VAL A 512 18.94 -19.81 -10.35
N GLY A 513 20.10 -20.15 -9.80
CA GLY A 513 21.40 -19.67 -10.29
C GLY A 513 21.66 -18.19 -9.96
N VAL A 514 21.02 -17.63 -8.97
CA VAL A 514 21.14 -16.24 -8.51
C VAL A 514 22.02 -16.18 -7.27
N ALA A 515 22.71 -15.05 -7.06
CA ALA A 515 23.40 -14.72 -5.82
C ALA A 515 22.50 -13.79 -4.99
N TYR A 516 21.98 -14.30 -3.87
CA TYR A 516 21.22 -13.49 -2.90
C TYR A 516 22.17 -12.90 -1.85
N ILE A 517 22.10 -11.60 -1.66
CA ILE A 517 22.89 -10.88 -0.65
C ILE A 517 21.93 -10.33 0.39
N LEU A 518 22.06 -10.79 1.65
CA LEU A 518 21.16 -10.45 2.75
C LEU A 518 21.92 -9.73 3.87
N ASP A 519 21.28 -8.72 4.45
CA ASP A 519 21.83 -7.93 5.57
C ASP A 519 21.10 -8.29 6.86
N GLU A 520 21.76 -8.99 7.77
CA GLU A 520 21.29 -9.37 9.11
C GLU A 520 19.81 -9.87 9.13
N PRO A 521 19.46 -10.92 8.36
CA PRO A 521 18.06 -11.35 8.26
C PRO A 521 17.47 -11.90 9.56
N SER A 522 18.29 -12.28 10.55
CA SER A 522 17.87 -12.73 11.88
C SER A 522 17.45 -11.58 12.81
N ILE A 523 17.70 -10.32 12.44
CA ILE A 523 17.47 -9.17 13.30
C ILE A 523 16.01 -9.07 13.77
N GLY A 524 15.82 -8.89 15.09
CA GLY A 524 14.50 -8.77 15.69
C GLY A 524 13.70 -10.09 15.77
N LEU A 525 14.30 -11.23 15.40
CA LEU A 525 13.70 -12.54 15.62
C LEU A 525 13.93 -13.02 17.07
N HIS A 526 12.91 -13.70 17.60
CA HIS A 526 13.09 -14.54 18.77
C HIS A 526 13.84 -15.80 18.34
N GLN A 527 14.72 -16.33 19.20
CA GLN A 527 15.54 -17.51 18.87
C GLN A 527 14.70 -18.72 18.42
N ARG A 528 13.48 -18.89 18.95
CA ARG A 528 12.53 -19.94 18.52
C ARG A 528 12.17 -19.84 17.01
N ASP A 529 12.14 -18.64 16.44
CA ASP A 529 11.75 -18.43 15.06
C ASP A 529 12.95 -18.42 14.09
N ASN A 530 14.20 -18.42 14.65
CA ASN A 530 15.44 -18.44 13.86
C ASN A 530 15.57 -19.75 13.05
N ASP A 531 15.17 -20.90 13.61
CA ASP A 531 15.18 -22.18 12.91
C ASP A 531 14.34 -22.16 11.61
N LYS A 532 13.20 -21.48 11.62
CA LYS A 532 12.34 -21.32 10.45
C LYS A 532 13.03 -20.52 9.37
N LEU A 533 13.66 -19.40 9.76
CA LEU A 533 14.46 -18.58 8.83
C LEU A 533 15.60 -19.39 8.21
N LEU A 534 16.36 -20.12 9.03
CA LEU A 534 17.48 -20.94 8.56
C LEU A 534 17.02 -22.03 7.58
N ASN A 535 15.88 -22.67 7.84
CA ASN A 535 15.30 -23.67 6.94
C ASN A 535 14.88 -23.01 5.61
N SER A 536 14.31 -21.81 5.65
CA SER A 536 13.93 -21.07 4.44
C SER A 536 15.16 -20.67 3.61
N LEU A 537 16.25 -20.22 4.26
CA LEU A 537 17.51 -19.90 3.60
C LEU A 537 18.15 -21.15 2.97
N LYS A 538 18.17 -22.27 3.69
CA LYS A 538 18.65 -23.55 3.15
C LYS A 538 17.82 -24.01 1.95
N GLY A 539 16.49 -23.88 2.03
CA GLY A 539 15.62 -24.17 0.90
C GLY A 539 15.94 -23.33 -0.33
N LEU A 540 16.21 -22.03 -0.15
CA LEU A 540 16.60 -21.14 -1.23
C LEU A 540 17.96 -21.53 -1.85
N LYS A 541 18.93 -21.96 -1.03
CA LYS A 541 20.21 -22.52 -1.48
C LYS A 541 20.00 -23.82 -2.27
N ASP A 542 19.16 -24.72 -1.76
CA ASP A 542 18.93 -26.04 -2.36
C ASP A 542 18.29 -25.98 -3.76
N LEU A 543 17.66 -24.83 -4.09
CA LEU A 543 17.24 -24.51 -5.47
C LEU A 543 18.42 -24.24 -6.42
N GLY A 544 19.67 -24.22 -5.96
CA GLY A 544 20.86 -23.95 -6.77
C GLY A 544 21.25 -22.47 -6.78
N ASN A 545 20.98 -21.73 -5.69
CA ASN A 545 21.36 -20.35 -5.50
C ASN A 545 22.57 -20.21 -4.57
N THR A 546 23.33 -19.13 -4.74
CA THR A 546 24.37 -18.74 -3.80
C THR A 546 23.79 -17.76 -2.80
N LEU A 547 23.93 -18.04 -1.50
CA LEU A 547 23.51 -17.12 -0.44
C LEU A 547 24.75 -16.49 0.18
N ILE A 548 24.79 -15.16 0.23
CA ILE A 548 25.83 -14.37 0.93
C ILE A 548 25.10 -13.57 1.99
N VAL A 549 25.29 -13.92 3.26
CA VAL A 549 24.56 -13.34 4.38
C VAL A 549 25.53 -12.63 5.31
N VAL A 550 25.34 -11.35 5.52
CA VAL A 550 26.03 -10.59 6.58
C VAL A 550 25.32 -10.91 7.89
N GLU A 551 26.00 -11.55 8.84
CA GLU A 551 25.37 -11.99 10.09
C GLU A 551 26.28 -11.97 11.32
N HIS A 552 25.61 -11.87 12.48
CA HIS A 552 26.24 -11.89 13.79
C HIS A 552 25.68 -13.00 14.69
N ASP A 553 24.63 -13.69 14.26
CA ASP A 553 23.96 -14.74 15.01
C ASP A 553 24.78 -16.04 14.97
N GLU A 554 24.95 -16.66 16.15
CA GLU A 554 25.74 -17.89 16.31
C GLU A 554 25.12 -19.06 15.55
N ASP A 555 23.81 -19.26 15.61
CA ASP A 555 23.12 -20.39 14.99
C ASP A 555 23.22 -20.29 13.47
N THR A 556 23.11 -19.08 12.92
CA THR A 556 23.28 -18.80 11.49
C THR A 556 24.72 -19.11 11.03
N MET A 557 25.73 -18.68 11.79
CA MET A 557 27.14 -19.00 11.49
C MET A 557 27.40 -20.50 11.53
N ARG A 558 26.85 -21.22 12.50
CA ARG A 558 26.99 -22.69 12.60
C ARG A 558 26.25 -23.44 11.50
N ALA A 559 25.17 -22.87 10.99
CA ALA A 559 24.37 -23.45 9.90
C ALA A 559 24.95 -23.20 8.52
N ALA A 560 25.92 -22.28 8.39
CA ALA A 560 26.56 -21.92 7.12
C ALA A 560 27.47 -23.03 6.60
N ASP A 561 27.50 -23.19 5.27
CA ASP A 561 28.44 -24.08 4.59
C ASP A 561 29.88 -23.48 4.54
N TYR A 562 29.95 -22.14 4.58
CA TYR A 562 31.22 -21.40 4.50
C TYR A 562 31.09 -20.04 5.20
N ILE A 563 32.18 -19.64 5.87
CA ILE A 563 32.25 -18.38 6.58
C ILE A 563 33.46 -17.58 6.07
N VAL A 564 33.28 -16.27 5.91
CA VAL A 564 34.35 -15.29 5.68
C VAL A 564 34.36 -14.33 6.85
N ASP A 565 35.42 -14.36 7.67
CA ASP A 565 35.60 -13.49 8.83
C ASP A 565 36.43 -12.27 8.44
N ILE A 566 35.86 -11.07 8.62
CA ILE A 566 36.46 -9.79 8.20
C ILE A 566 36.80 -8.96 9.44
N GLY A 567 38.05 -8.51 9.51
CA GLY A 567 38.57 -7.79 10.65
C GLY A 567 39.89 -7.11 10.37
N PRO A 568 40.79 -7.10 11.37
CA PRO A 568 40.64 -7.54 12.77
C PRO A 568 39.82 -6.56 13.64
N GLY A 569 39.71 -5.30 13.23
CA GLY A 569 39.04 -4.22 13.95
C GLY A 569 37.92 -3.57 13.14
N ALA A 570 37.63 -2.32 13.45
CA ALA A 570 36.61 -1.50 12.79
C ALA A 570 37.27 -0.27 12.11
N GLY A 571 36.62 0.27 11.07
CA GLY A 571 37.12 1.44 10.32
C GLY A 571 38.47 1.17 9.70
N GLU A 572 39.45 2.03 9.95
CA GLU A 572 40.84 1.91 9.43
C GLU A 572 41.56 0.65 9.91
N HIS A 573 41.13 0.08 11.04
CA HIS A 573 41.69 -1.16 11.61
C HIS A 573 40.96 -2.41 11.14
N GLY A 574 39.97 -2.28 10.26
CA GLY A 574 39.25 -3.36 9.62
C GLY A 574 39.69 -3.60 8.18
N GLY A 575 38.85 -4.23 7.38
CA GLY A 575 39.02 -4.36 5.95
C GLY A 575 39.92 -5.49 5.48
N GLU A 576 40.30 -6.43 6.34
CA GLU A 576 41.12 -7.59 6.01
C GLU A 576 40.31 -8.89 6.16
N VAL A 577 40.61 -9.89 5.33
CA VAL A 577 40.08 -11.25 5.50
C VAL A 577 40.95 -11.98 6.52
N ILE A 578 40.39 -12.26 7.69
CA ILE A 578 41.12 -12.89 8.81
C ILE A 578 41.14 -14.40 8.68
N ALA A 579 39.98 -14.97 8.29
CA ALA A 579 39.82 -16.41 8.14
C ALA A 579 38.70 -16.72 7.15
N THR A 580 38.80 -17.84 6.46
CA THR A 580 37.76 -18.39 5.61
C THR A 580 37.67 -19.88 5.82
N GLY A 581 36.48 -20.47 5.70
CA GLY A 581 36.25 -21.91 5.80
C GLY A 581 34.94 -22.24 6.52
N THR A 582 34.83 -23.48 6.98
CA THR A 582 33.70 -23.94 7.80
C THR A 582 33.74 -23.32 9.21
N ALA A 583 32.61 -23.38 9.93
CA ALA A 583 32.57 -22.91 11.32
C ALA A 583 33.67 -23.55 12.19
N GLU A 584 33.97 -24.84 11.99
CA GLU A 584 35.02 -25.56 12.71
C GLU A 584 36.42 -25.03 12.39
N GLU A 585 36.70 -24.66 11.14
CA GLU A 585 37.96 -24.07 10.71
C GLU A 585 38.14 -22.67 11.30
N ILE A 586 37.08 -21.86 11.29
CA ILE A 586 37.06 -20.53 11.95
C ILE A 586 37.33 -20.64 13.45
N MET A 587 36.70 -21.58 14.15
CA MET A 587 36.92 -21.82 15.58
C MET A 587 38.38 -22.18 15.93
N LYS A 588 39.09 -22.84 15.01
CA LYS A 588 40.54 -23.21 15.20
C LYS A 588 41.48 -22.02 14.95
N ASN A 589 41.07 -21.00 14.23
CA ASN A 589 41.90 -19.84 13.95
C ASN A 589 42.10 -18.99 15.20
N LYS A 590 43.39 -18.76 15.57
CA LYS A 590 43.74 -17.99 16.76
C LYS A 590 43.52 -16.49 16.61
N ASN A 591 43.58 -16.00 15.36
CA ASN A 591 43.47 -14.57 15.04
C ASN A 591 42.01 -14.13 14.84
N SER A 592 41.08 -15.09 14.71
CA SER A 592 39.65 -14.81 14.57
C SER A 592 38.99 -14.55 15.92
N ILE A 593 38.51 -13.34 16.10
CA ILE A 593 37.69 -12.97 17.27
C ILE A 593 36.37 -13.75 17.24
N THR A 594 35.72 -13.82 16.08
CA THR A 594 34.51 -14.62 15.86
C THR A 594 34.75 -16.09 16.25
N GLY A 595 35.85 -16.68 15.78
CA GLY A 595 36.24 -18.04 16.14
C GLY A 595 36.52 -18.24 17.63
N ALA A 596 37.02 -17.21 18.30
CA ALA A 596 37.26 -17.24 19.76
C ALA A 596 35.93 -17.28 20.54
N TYR A 597 34.90 -16.53 20.11
CA TYR A 597 33.57 -16.59 20.73
C TYR A 597 32.84 -17.89 20.37
N LEU A 598 32.80 -18.31 19.11
CA LEU A 598 32.16 -19.56 18.67
C LEU A 598 32.72 -20.81 19.38
N SER A 599 34.03 -20.82 19.64
CA SER A 599 34.69 -21.92 20.37
C SER A 599 34.56 -21.84 21.88
N GLY A 600 34.04 -20.72 22.42
CA GLY A 600 33.95 -20.47 23.83
C GLY A 600 35.28 -20.13 24.53
N ARG A 601 36.36 -19.88 23.74
CA ARG A 601 37.63 -19.37 24.29
C ARG A 601 37.48 -17.99 24.93
N ILE A 602 36.60 -17.17 24.40
CA ILE A 602 36.19 -15.88 24.94
C ILE A 602 34.70 -15.96 25.25
N LYS A 603 34.29 -15.49 26.41
CA LYS A 603 32.88 -15.44 26.88
C LYS A 603 32.63 -14.11 27.54
N ILE A 604 31.41 -13.59 27.40
CA ILE A 604 30.90 -12.50 28.23
C ILE A 604 30.49 -13.15 29.56
N PRO A 605 31.16 -12.86 30.68
CA PRO A 605 30.85 -13.53 31.93
C PRO A 605 29.50 -13.07 32.50
N VAL A 606 28.68 -14.02 32.92
CA VAL A 606 27.48 -13.69 33.70
C VAL A 606 27.91 -13.47 35.14
N PRO A 607 27.67 -12.30 35.75
CA PRO A 607 28.06 -12.02 37.13
C PRO A 607 27.36 -12.98 38.10
N LYS A 608 28.13 -13.59 39.02
CA LYS A 608 27.58 -14.47 40.04
C LYS A 608 26.71 -13.71 41.05
N GLU A 609 27.11 -12.49 41.36
CA GLU A 609 26.37 -11.59 42.25
C GLU A 609 25.84 -10.40 41.42
N ARG A 610 24.57 -10.10 41.59
CA ARG A 610 23.95 -8.94 40.93
C ARG A 610 23.82 -7.79 41.92
N ARG A 611 23.95 -6.55 41.43
CA ARG A 611 23.71 -5.36 42.25
C ARG A 611 22.27 -5.40 42.81
N LYS A 612 22.10 -4.96 44.05
CA LYS A 612 20.77 -4.77 44.62
C LYS A 612 20.14 -3.50 44.03
N PRO A 613 18.85 -3.50 43.70
CA PRO A 613 18.19 -2.30 43.19
C PRO A 613 18.20 -1.19 44.25
N THR A 614 18.49 0.03 43.84
CA THR A 614 18.46 1.24 44.64
C THR A 614 17.13 1.98 44.53
N GLY A 615 16.39 1.74 43.43
CA GLY A 615 15.09 2.32 43.16
C GLY A 615 14.33 1.54 42.11
N PHE A 616 13.11 1.97 41.80
CA PHE A 616 12.25 1.34 40.80
C PHE A 616 11.55 2.40 39.94
N ILE A 617 11.55 2.17 38.63
CA ILE A 617 10.64 2.84 37.71
C ILE A 617 9.39 1.98 37.59
N THR A 618 8.22 2.54 37.88
CA THR A 618 6.95 1.81 37.82
C THR A 618 6.08 2.34 36.71
N VAL A 619 5.74 1.48 35.76
CA VAL A 619 4.80 1.77 34.67
C VAL A 619 3.48 1.05 34.95
N LYS A 620 2.38 1.79 35.10
CA LYS A 620 1.05 1.25 35.41
C LYS A 620 0.08 1.52 34.25
N GLY A 621 -0.73 0.53 33.90
CA GLY A 621 -1.86 0.71 32.99
C GLY A 621 -1.46 0.97 31.54
N ALA A 622 -0.29 0.54 31.09
CA ALA A 622 0.16 0.69 29.72
C ALA A 622 -0.76 -0.10 28.76
N ARG A 623 -1.31 0.59 27.75
CA ARG A 623 -2.29 0.04 26.79
C ARG A 623 -1.91 0.29 25.34
N GLU A 624 -0.74 0.84 25.10
CA GLU A 624 -0.33 1.18 23.74
C GLU A 624 -0.14 -0.09 22.90
N ASN A 625 -0.59 -0.04 21.65
CA ASN A 625 -0.52 -1.15 20.68
C ASN A 625 -1.16 -2.45 21.22
N ASN A 626 -0.34 -3.48 21.51
CA ASN A 626 -0.79 -4.81 21.99
C ASN A 626 -0.66 -4.98 23.49
N LEU A 627 -0.31 -3.93 24.25
CA LEU A 627 -0.17 -4.01 25.71
C LEU A 627 -1.55 -4.13 26.39
N LYS A 628 -1.64 -5.05 27.35
CA LYS A 628 -2.87 -5.37 28.08
C LYS A 628 -2.77 -4.92 29.53
N LEU A 629 -2.89 -3.60 29.81
CA LEU A 629 -2.85 -3.06 31.17
C LEU A 629 -1.59 -3.49 31.95
N SER A 630 -0.45 -3.48 31.29
CA SER A 630 0.79 -3.97 31.88
C SER A 630 1.19 -3.17 33.13
N LEU A 631 1.61 -3.88 34.17
CA LEU A 631 2.28 -3.34 35.35
C LEU A 631 3.72 -3.84 35.35
N ILE A 632 4.67 -2.92 35.22
CA ILE A 632 6.10 -3.25 35.15
C ILE A 632 6.83 -2.49 36.24
N HIS A 633 7.69 -3.21 37.01
CA HIS A 633 8.68 -2.63 37.90
C HIS A 633 10.06 -2.84 37.29
N ILE A 634 10.76 -1.77 37.03
CA ILE A 634 12.12 -1.79 36.48
C ILE A 634 13.06 -1.32 37.58
N SER A 635 14.01 -2.18 37.96
CA SER A 635 15.04 -1.81 38.94
C SER A 635 16.16 -1.02 38.31
N GLU A 636 16.61 0.01 38.98
CA GLU A 636 17.84 0.74 38.64
C GLU A 636 19.07 -0.04 39.10
#